data_aef52ae9371b7989e5105168f0d24ae5
#
_entry.id   aef52ae9371b7989e5105168f0d24ae5
#
_cell.length_a   1.000
_cell.length_b   1.000
_cell.length_c   1.000
_cell.angle_alpha   90.00
_cell.angle_beta   90.00
_cell.angle_gamma   90.00
#
_symmetry.space_group_name_H-M   'P 1'
#
loop_
_entity.id
_entity.type
_entity.pdbx_description
1 polymer ?
#
loop_
_entity_poly.entity_id
_entity_poly.type
_entity_poly.pdbx_seq_one_letter_code
_entity_poly.pdbx_strand_id
1 'polypeptide(L)'
;MNAPPSHPTTVSRDRLHAAAVKARQKLLASRDSQVFWEGELATSALSTATAVSTLALLHQHYPLNSDSLPTPGELRDFINKGVAWLATHQNEDGGWGDTILSYSNIATTMLGLSAIRLAGLEAEYPEIVNAATDYIDRLGWIDGLRERYGKDKTFAVPILTNAALAGLVPWSSVASLPFELACFPQAFYKFLKLPVVSYAIPALVGIGQAKYFHRKPWNPLTRLIRSLTVKKSLQVLNRMQPASGGYLEAIPLTSFVAMSLISTGRADHGVTKNAVRFLLDTVRPDGSWPIDTNLATWNTSLAIKALDANSVDTAKLGLTDWLLSCQNTEVHPFTGADPGGWGWSDLSGAVPDCDDTPGAILALDCIRRSESFDQDELPRIQQAAMAGIRWMLNLQNRDHGWPTFCRGWGTLPFDRSGADLTAHVLRALKAWEPELLAGDGLFASNPKGLQKVVDEGFGYLASQQQADGSWFPLWFGNQDHPQEENPVYGTSKVLLAYVAWKRTTEDVAVRGYRWLNAAINIDGGWGSGVAHQKLNSGKLNNQRDGSSIEETTLALETLLQSPEFEQFAATTDKGLAWLINRVETDRYLDCSPIGFYFAKLWYHERLYPLIFTVSILGTALSRISDSAGNTDQNSDIHKGLH
;
A
#
# COMPACT_ATOMS: atom_id res chain seq x y z
N MET A 1 -42.23 8.12 -29.81
CA MET A 1 -41.03 8.53 -29.07
C MET A 1 -39.85 7.94 -29.82
N ASN A 2 -39.03 8.77 -30.45
CA ASN A 2 -37.88 8.29 -31.22
C ASN A 2 -36.86 7.74 -30.23
N ALA A 3 -36.35 6.53 -30.47
CA ALA A 3 -35.22 5.96 -29.75
C ALA A 3 -34.03 6.93 -29.85
N PRO A 4 -33.27 7.17 -28.77
CA PRO A 4 -32.07 8.00 -28.86
C PRO A 4 -31.10 7.37 -29.86
N PRO A 5 -30.37 8.17 -30.65
CA PRO A 5 -29.41 7.65 -31.60
C PRO A 5 -28.32 6.86 -30.83
N SER A 6 -28.10 5.62 -31.24
CA SER A 6 -26.95 4.83 -30.79
C SER A 6 -25.69 5.59 -31.16
N HIS A 7 -24.99 6.13 -30.17
CA HIS A 7 -23.66 6.72 -30.39
C HIS A 7 -22.75 5.61 -30.93
N PRO A 8 -22.06 5.81 -32.06
CA PRO A 8 -21.09 4.84 -32.52
C PRO A 8 -19.97 4.70 -31.48
N THR A 9 -19.86 3.54 -30.85
CA THR A 9 -18.74 3.21 -29.98
C THR A 9 -17.46 3.34 -30.79
N THR A 10 -16.51 4.15 -30.33
CA THR A 10 -15.20 4.31 -30.97
C THR A 10 -14.36 3.05 -30.84
N VAL A 11 -14.74 2.16 -29.95
CA VAL A 11 -14.07 0.90 -29.64
C VAL A 11 -14.83 -0.27 -30.28
N SER A 12 -14.21 -0.93 -31.26
CA SER A 12 -14.78 -2.16 -31.80
C SER A 12 -14.67 -3.31 -30.81
N ARG A 13 -15.66 -4.20 -30.80
CA ARG A 13 -15.69 -5.40 -29.94
C ARG A 13 -14.45 -6.29 -30.18
N ASP A 14 -13.99 -6.38 -31.42
CA ASP A 14 -12.82 -7.20 -31.78
C ASP A 14 -11.52 -6.65 -31.16
N ARG A 15 -11.33 -5.32 -31.17
CA ARG A 15 -10.18 -4.69 -30.52
C ARG A 15 -10.21 -4.89 -29.00
N LEU A 16 -11.37 -4.71 -28.38
CA LEU A 16 -11.55 -4.92 -26.94
C LEU A 16 -11.25 -6.38 -26.58
N HIS A 17 -11.79 -7.35 -27.35
CA HIS A 17 -11.54 -8.77 -27.13
C HIS A 17 -10.06 -9.13 -27.29
N ALA A 18 -9.40 -8.64 -28.35
CA ALA A 18 -7.97 -8.87 -28.57
C ALA A 18 -7.11 -8.31 -27.43
N ALA A 19 -7.42 -7.08 -26.95
CA ALA A 19 -6.75 -6.47 -25.83
C ALA A 19 -6.93 -7.28 -24.53
N ALA A 20 -8.17 -7.73 -24.24
CA ALA A 20 -8.44 -8.54 -23.06
C ALA A 20 -7.71 -9.89 -23.09
N VAL A 21 -7.69 -10.57 -24.23
CA VAL A 21 -6.95 -11.83 -24.39
C VAL A 21 -5.46 -11.61 -24.17
N LYS A 22 -4.86 -10.56 -24.78
CA LYS A 22 -3.43 -10.23 -24.62
C LYS A 22 -3.07 -9.96 -23.16
N ALA A 23 -3.82 -9.09 -22.49
CA ALA A 23 -3.56 -8.74 -21.09
C ALA A 23 -3.74 -9.94 -20.14
N ARG A 24 -4.82 -10.72 -20.32
CA ARG A 24 -5.08 -11.94 -19.52
C ARG A 24 -3.99 -12.98 -19.68
N GLN A 25 -3.54 -13.26 -20.92
CA GLN A 25 -2.44 -14.20 -21.18
C GLN A 25 -1.16 -13.73 -20.48
N LYS A 26 -0.86 -12.43 -20.52
CA LYS A 26 0.30 -11.86 -19.85
C LYS A 26 0.19 -12.02 -18.33
N LEU A 27 -0.97 -11.80 -17.72
CA LEU A 27 -1.17 -11.99 -16.28
C LEU A 27 -1.00 -13.45 -15.87
N LEU A 28 -1.58 -14.39 -16.62
CA LEU A 28 -1.41 -15.82 -16.36
C LEU A 28 0.06 -16.26 -16.50
N ALA A 29 0.78 -15.73 -17.48
CA ALA A 29 2.21 -16.01 -17.68
C ALA A 29 3.10 -15.37 -16.61
N SER A 30 2.65 -14.34 -15.88
CA SER A 30 3.43 -13.68 -14.83
C SER A 30 3.43 -14.41 -13.48
N ARG A 31 2.73 -15.55 -13.37
CA ARG A 31 2.82 -16.44 -12.17
C ARG A 31 4.18 -17.12 -12.05
N ASP A 32 4.94 -17.21 -13.14
CA ASP A 32 6.21 -17.95 -13.24
C ASP A 32 6.11 -19.41 -12.74
N SER A 33 7.13 -19.89 -12.01
CA SER A 33 7.12 -21.20 -11.36
C SER A 33 6.43 -21.23 -10.01
N GLN A 34 6.00 -20.09 -9.52
CA GLN A 34 5.31 -19.97 -8.22
C GLN A 34 3.81 -20.24 -8.35
N VAL A 35 3.19 -20.64 -7.25
CA VAL A 35 1.75 -20.92 -7.22
C VAL A 35 0.93 -19.62 -7.27
N PHE A 36 1.47 -18.52 -6.77
CA PHE A 36 0.81 -17.22 -6.58
C PHE A 36 1.51 -16.09 -7.37
N TRP A 37 0.95 -14.88 -7.35
CA TRP A 37 1.56 -13.68 -7.93
C TRP A 37 2.31 -12.90 -6.85
N GLU A 38 3.63 -13.03 -6.82
CA GLU A 38 4.48 -12.29 -5.90
C GLU A 38 4.59 -10.82 -6.29
N GLY A 39 4.77 -10.56 -7.58
CA GLY A 39 5.01 -9.22 -8.11
C GLY A 39 6.43 -8.73 -7.89
N GLU A 40 6.62 -7.42 -8.09
CA GLU A 40 7.91 -6.77 -7.88
C GLU A 40 7.69 -5.30 -7.51
N LEU A 41 7.96 -4.98 -6.26
CA LEU A 41 7.99 -3.58 -5.80
C LEU A 41 9.14 -2.82 -6.45
N ALA A 42 8.94 -1.53 -6.69
CA ALA A 42 9.98 -0.65 -7.21
C ALA A 42 11.22 -0.63 -6.34
N THR A 43 12.37 -0.42 -6.95
CA THR A 43 13.60 -0.05 -6.25
C THR A 43 13.40 1.29 -5.54
N SER A 44 13.85 1.39 -4.30
CA SER A 44 13.65 2.56 -3.44
C SER A 44 14.98 3.19 -3.05
N ALA A 45 15.17 4.46 -3.40
CA ALA A 45 16.36 5.21 -2.96
C ALA A 45 16.33 5.44 -1.44
N LEU A 46 15.14 5.61 -0.85
CA LEU A 46 14.95 5.71 0.60
C LEU A 46 15.42 4.43 1.31
N SER A 47 14.99 3.27 0.82
CA SER A 47 15.36 1.97 1.40
C SER A 47 16.83 1.66 1.19
N THR A 48 17.36 1.92 0.00
CA THR A 48 18.77 1.74 -0.32
C THR A 48 19.64 2.59 0.60
N ALA A 49 19.29 3.86 0.79
CA ALA A 49 20.03 4.75 1.70
C ALA A 49 20.00 4.28 3.15
N THR A 50 18.85 3.81 3.65
CA THR A 50 18.75 3.32 5.05
C THR A 50 19.49 1.99 5.24
N ALA A 51 19.44 1.08 4.28
CA ALA A 51 20.19 -0.17 4.30
C ALA A 51 21.69 0.09 4.25
N VAL A 52 22.17 0.92 3.32
CA VAL A 52 23.59 1.34 3.25
C VAL A 52 24.05 1.99 4.54
N SER A 53 23.26 2.90 5.13
CA SER A 53 23.58 3.52 6.43
C SER A 53 23.76 2.47 7.53
N THR A 54 22.89 1.45 7.56
CA THR A 54 22.96 0.36 8.54
C THR A 54 24.22 -0.48 8.36
N LEU A 55 24.50 -0.90 7.12
CA LEU A 55 25.67 -1.71 6.80
C LEU A 55 26.98 -0.94 7.02
N ALA A 56 26.99 0.36 6.71
CA ALA A 56 28.15 1.24 6.96
C ALA A 56 28.43 1.38 8.47
N LEU A 57 27.41 1.59 9.30
CA LEU A 57 27.57 1.60 10.75
C LEU A 57 28.02 0.24 11.29
N LEU A 58 27.50 -0.87 10.75
CA LEU A 58 27.96 -2.19 11.13
C LEU A 58 29.43 -2.40 10.79
N HIS A 59 29.87 -1.97 9.60
CA HIS A 59 31.27 -2.03 9.19
C HIS A 59 32.19 -1.20 10.12
N GLN A 60 31.77 0.01 10.54
CA GLN A 60 32.50 0.86 11.45
C GLN A 60 32.58 0.29 12.88
N HIS A 61 31.55 -0.42 13.33
CA HIS A 61 31.42 -1.00 14.67
C HIS A 61 31.44 -2.53 14.66
N TYR A 62 32.19 -3.11 13.73
CA TYR A 62 32.21 -4.56 13.51
C TYR A 62 32.67 -5.30 14.79
N PRO A 63 31.90 -6.28 15.29
CA PRO A 63 32.26 -7.03 16.49
C PRO A 63 33.40 -8.01 16.21
N LEU A 64 34.37 -8.09 17.14
CA LEU A 64 35.64 -8.80 16.97
C LEU A 64 35.49 -10.34 16.75
N ASN A 65 34.37 -10.95 17.12
CA ASN A 65 34.16 -12.41 17.07
C ASN A 65 32.72 -12.73 16.62
N SER A 66 32.36 -12.47 15.37
CA SER A 66 31.02 -12.75 14.88
C SER A 66 31.04 -13.65 13.66
N ASP A 67 30.84 -14.95 13.87
CA ASP A 67 30.73 -15.95 12.79
C ASP A 67 29.39 -15.90 12.04
N SER A 68 28.41 -15.10 12.51
CA SER A 68 27.06 -15.02 11.97
C SER A 68 26.76 -13.73 11.21
N LEU A 69 27.73 -12.86 11.05
CA LEU A 69 27.65 -11.63 10.26
C LEU A 69 28.54 -11.77 9.01
N PRO A 70 28.22 -11.07 7.91
CA PRO A 70 29.10 -11.00 6.74
C PRO A 70 30.47 -10.45 7.13
N THR A 71 31.49 -10.86 6.43
CA THR A 71 32.84 -10.33 6.64
C THR A 71 32.89 -8.82 6.38
N PRO A 72 33.86 -8.08 6.96
CA PRO A 72 34.04 -6.66 6.64
C PRO A 72 34.22 -6.38 5.13
N GLY A 73 34.84 -7.31 4.38
CA GLY A 73 34.99 -7.21 2.93
C GLY A 73 33.66 -7.31 2.20
N GLU A 74 32.85 -8.31 2.52
CA GLU A 74 31.51 -8.47 1.94
C GLU A 74 30.60 -7.27 2.27
N LEU A 75 30.63 -6.78 3.52
CA LEU A 75 29.90 -5.56 3.90
C LEU A 75 30.32 -4.37 3.04
N ARG A 76 31.64 -4.21 2.81
CA ARG A 76 32.15 -3.11 1.98
C ARG A 76 31.64 -3.19 0.54
N ASP A 77 31.56 -4.40 -0.01
CA ASP A 77 31.04 -4.62 -1.37
C ASP A 77 29.57 -4.21 -1.48
N PHE A 78 28.71 -4.60 -0.52
CA PHE A 78 27.32 -4.18 -0.49
C PHE A 78 27.16 -2.67 -0.35
N ILE A 79 27.95 -2.05 0.55
CA ILE A 79 27.96 -0.59 0.75
C ILE A 79 28.35 0.12 -0.55
N ASN A 80 29.43 -0.31 -1.21
CA ASN A 80 29.90 0.29 -2.44
C ASN A 80 28.87 0.18 -3.56
N LYS A 81 28.23 -0.98 -3.75
CA LYS A 81 27.16 -1.17 -4.73
C LYS A 81 25.95 -0.27 -4.46
N GLY A 82 25.50 -0.21 -3.20
CA GLY A 82 24.37 0.63 -2.82
C GLY A 82 24.65 2.14 -3.00
N VAL A 83 25.87 2.61 -2.65
CA VAL A 83 26.27 4.00 -2.91
C VAL A 83 26.39 4.29 -4.41
N ALA A 84 26.96 3.37 -5.19
CA ALA A 84 27.05 3.52 -6.65
C ALA A 84 25.66 3.60 -7.28
N TRP A 85 24.72 2.78 -6.80
CA TRP A 85 23.33 2.84 -7.25
C TRP A 85 22.70 4.21 -6.90
N LEU A 86 22.85 4.70 -5.67
CA LEU A 86 22.36 6.04 -5.29
C LEU A 86 22.98 7.14 -6.18
N ALA A 87 24.27 7.09 -6.43
CA ALA A 87 24.97 8.08 -7.25
C ALA A 87 24.46 8.13 -8.70
N THR A 88 24.10 6.97 -9.26
CA THR A 88 23.58 6.88 -10.64
C THR A 88 22.09 7.20 -10.78
N HIS A 89 21.35 7.29 -9.65
CA HIS A 89 19.91 7.55 -9.62
C HIS A 89 19.54 8.87 -8.91
N GLN A 90 20.50 9.78 -8.76
CA GLN A 90 20.21 11.15 -8.32
C GLN A 90 19.47 11.90 -9.43
N ASN A 91 18.38 12.58 -9.08
CA ASN A 91 17.63 13.38 -10.02
C ASN A 91 18.42 14.65 -10.44
N GLU A 92 18.07 15.24 -11.58
CA GLU A 92 18.75 16.42 -12.15
C GLU A 92 18.75 17.65 -11.22
N ASP A 93 17.77 17.73 -10.28
CA ASP A 93 17.68 18.81 -9.30
C ASP A 93 18.60 18.65 -8.09
N GLY A 94 19.37 17.54 -8.06
CA GLY A 94 20.32 17.20 -7.00
C GLY A 94 19.70 16.40 -5.84
N GLY A 95 18.39 16.12 -5.86
CA GLY A 95 17.72 15.31 -4.85
C GLY A 95 17.53 13.85 -5.27
N TRP A 96 16.89 13.09 -4.39
CA TRP A 96 16.36 11.76 -4.69
C TRP A 96 14.87 11.70 -4.43
N GLY A 97 14.14 11.04 -5.33
CA GLY A 97 12.80 10.54 -5.07
C GLY A 97 12.82 9.20 -4.34
N ASP A 98 11.67 8.76 -3.84
CA ASP A 98 11.60 7.48 -3.15
C ASP A 98 11.81 6.30 -4.11
N THR A 99 11.36 6.43 -5.36
CA THR A 99 11.64 5.50 -6.47
C THR A 99 12.29 6.23 -7.64
N ILE A 100 12.76 5.48 -8.63
CA ILE A 100 13.31 6.03 -9.88
C ILE A 100 12.30 6.83 -10.72
N LEU A 101 11.00 6.68 -10.42
CA LEU A 101 9.91 7.43 -11.06
C LEU A 101 9.37 8.57 -10.16
N SER A 102 9.92 8.76 -8.97
CA SER A 102 9.41 9.75 -8.01
C SER A 102 10.17 11.06 -8.09
N TYR A 103 9.47 12.15 -7.79
CA TYR A 103 10.11 13.47 -7.64
C TYR A 103 11.01 13.48 -6.42
N SER A 104 12.04 14.32 -6.46
CA SER A 104 12.93 14.52 -5.32
C SER A 104 12.18 15.06 -4.11
N ASN A 105 12.55 14.56 -2.95
CA ASN A 105 12.05 15.06 -1.69
C ASN A 105 13.15 15.17 -0.63
N ILE A 106 12.95 16.06 0.33
CA ILE A 106 13.95 16.36 1.36
C ILE A 106 14.26 15.12 2.23
N ALA A 107 13.28 14.26 2.48
CA ALA A 107 13.43 13.10 3.33
C ALA A 107 14.42 12.09 2.74
N THR A 108 14.16 11.65 1.52
CA THR A 108 15.02 10.70 0.79
C THR A 108 16.37 11.31 0.47
N THR A 109 16.43 12.62 0.15
CA THR A 109 17.71 13.29 -0.10
C THR A 109 18.59 13.36 1.16
N MET A 110 18.02 13.66 2.33
CA MET A 110 18.75 13.61 3.59
C MET A 110 19.25 12.19 3.92
N LEU A 111 18.50 11.15 3.62
CA LEU A 111 18.90 9.77 3.82
C LEU A 111 20.02 9.36 2.87
N GLY A 112 19.92 9.71 1.58
CA GLY A 112 20.97 9.45 0.58
C GLY A 112 22.31 10.10 0.95
N LEU A 113 22.28 11.38 1.31
CA LEU A 113 23.46 12.10 1.79
C LEU A 113 24.04 11.45 3.06
N SER A 114 23.18 11.04 4.01
CA SER A 114 23.59 10.35 5.23
C SER A 114 24.29 9.02 4.93
N ALA A 115 23.76 8.25 3.97
CA ALA A 115 24.31 6.96 3.56
C ALA A 115 25.72 7.11 2.97
N ILE A 116 25.93 8.05 2.04
CA ILE A 116 27.24 8.31 1.42
C ILE A 116 28.26 8.74 2.47
N ARG A 117 27.85 9.59 3.41
CA ARG A 117 28.71 10.07 4.49
C ARG A 117 29.09 8.97 5.48
N LEU A 118 28.14 8.15 5.92
CA LEU A 118 28.40 7.00 6.79
C LEU A 118 29.29 5.95 6.11
N ALA A 119 29.15 5.78 4.79
CA ALA A 119 30.00 4.91 4.00
C ALA A 119 31.46 5.43 3.88
N GLY A 120 31.71 6.72 4.19
CA GLY A 120 33.01 7.37 4.03
C GLY A 120 33.42 7.59 2.58
N LEU A 121 32.42 7.73 1.67
CA LEU A 121 32.62 7.83 0.21
C LEU A 121 32.39 9.24 -0.35
N GLU A 122 32.29 10.27 0.50
CA GLU A 122 32.03 11.66 0.07
C GLU A 122 33.10 12.17 -0.92
N ALA A 123 34.36 11.77 -0.70
CA ALA A 123 35.47 12.18 -1.58
C ALA A 123 35.46 11.50 -2.96
N GLU A 124 34.78 10.35 -3.08
CA GLU A 124 34.63 9.62 -4.35
C GLU A 124 33.47 10.15 -5.18
N TYR A 125 32.45 10.79 -4.54
CA TYR A 125 31.25 11.31 -5.17
C TYR A 125 31.00 12.79 -4.86
N PRO A 126 31.98 13.70 -5.06
CA PRO A 126 31.86 15.09 -4.62
C PRO A 126 30.74 15.86 -5.29
N GLU A 127 30.47 15.63 -6.58
CA GLU A 127 29.40 16.28 -7.32
C GLU A 127 28.02 15.89 -6.80
N ILE A 128 27.80 14.61 -6.53
CA ILE A 128 26.56 14.06 -5.96
C ILE A 128 26.30 14.65 -4.56
N VAL A 129 27.34 14.68 -3.73
CA VAL A 129 27.25 15.21 -2.35
C VAL A 129 26.94 16.72 -2.36
N ASN A 130 27.61 17.50 -3.23
CA ASN A 130 27.36 18.93 -3.34
C ASN A 130 25.95 19.22 -3.84
N ALA A 131 25.49 18.52 -4.91
CA ALA A 131 24.15 18.70 -5.45
C ALA A 131 23.06 18.34 -4.41
N ALA A 132 23.24 17.25 -3.64
CA ALA A 132 22.32 16.87 -2.56
C ALA A 132 22.32 17.91 -1.43
N THR A 133 23.49 18.43 -1.06
CA THR A 133 23.61 19.47 -0.03
C THR A 133 22.89 20.74 -0.47
N ASP A 134 23.12 21.20 -1.69
CA ASP A 134 22.47 22.38 -2.25
C ASP A 134 20.94 22.19 -2.33
N TYR A 135 20.47 20.97 -2.65
CA TYR A 135 19.04 20.66 -2.65
C TYR A 135 18.45 20.80 -1.24
N ILE A 136 19.10 20.24 -0.21
CA ILE A 136 18.63 20.28 1.17
C ILE A 136 18.72 21.71 1.74
N ASP A 137 19.79 22.45 1.41
CA ASP A 137 19.97 23.86 1.82
C ASP A 137 18.82 24.74 1.33
N ARG A 138 18.41 24.59 0.07
CA ARG A 138 17.25 25.30 -0.49
C ARG A 138 15.94 25.03 0.25
N LEU A 139 15.79 23.84 0.82
CA LEU A 139 14.59 23.42 1.55
C LEU A 139 14.68 23.66 3.07
N GLY A 140 15.84 24.09 3.60
CA GLY A 140 16.00 24.46 5.00
C GLY A 140 16.18 23.31 5.98
N TRP A 141 16.75 22.16 5.54
CA TRP A 141 17.13 21.04 6.42
C TRP A 141 16.00 20.55 7.32
N ILE A 142 16.18 20.76 8.63
CA ILE A 142 15.24 20.30 9.67
C ILE A 142 13.87 20.96 9.53
N ASP A 143 13.81 22.22 9.15
CA ASP A 143 12.56 22.96 9.04
C ASP A 143 11.79 22.52 7.80
N GLY A 144 12.46 22.31 6.67
CA GLY A 144 11.86 21.72 5.48
C GLY A 144 11.34 20.29 5.72
N LEU A 145 12.08 19.47 6.48
CA LEU A 145 11.60 18.14 6.86
C LEU A 145 10.35 18.22 7.75
N ARG A 146 10.31 19.16 8.68
CA ARG A 146 9.14 19.40 9.56
C ARG A 146 7.94 19.92 8.77
N GLU A 147 8.17 20.78 7.77
CA GLU A 147 7.13 21.27 6.88
C GLU A 147 6.50 20.11 6.09
N ARG A 148 7.33 19.22 5.50
CA ARG A 148 6.84 18.06 4.74
C ARG A 148 5.93 17.14 5.57
N TYR A 149 6.29 16.85 6.83
CA TYR A 149 5.53 15.92 7.68
C TYR A 149 4.57 16.61 8.65
N GLY A 150 4.61 17.92 8.76
CA GLY A 150 3.75 18.68 9.64
C GLY A 150 3.85 18.24 11.11
N LYS A 151 2.71 17.86 11.70
CA LYS A 151 2.65 17.36 13.08
C LYS A 151 3.03 15.88 13.22
N ASP A 152 3.09 15.15 12.10
CA ASP A 152 3.42 13.74 12.09
C ASP A 152 4.93 13.53 12.32
N LYS A 153 5.26 12.81 13.37
CA LYS A 153 6.64 12.50 13.74
C LYS A 153 7.08 11.09 13.32
N THR A 154 6.20 10.32 12.71
CA THR A 154 6.43 8.91 12.41
C THR A 154 7.66 8.72 11.52
N PHE A 155 7.82 9.53 10.48
CA PHE A 155 8.98 9.47 9.59
C PHE A 155 10.04 10.52 9.90
N ALA A 156 9.68 11.72 10.34
CA ALA A 156 10.64 12.78 10.62
C ALA A 156 11.68 12.37 11.68
N VAL A 157 11.27 11.63 12.72
CA VAL A 157 12.19 11.23 13.80
C VAL A 157 13.21 10.17 13.34
N PRO A 158 12.83 9.10 12.62
CA PRO A 158 13.81 8.16 12.04
C PRO A 158 14.81 8.84 11.10
N ILE A 159 14.37 9.71 10.20
CA ILE A 159 15.21 10.43 9.25
C ILE A 159 16.24 11.31 9.98
N LEU A 160 15.77 12.10 10.96
CA LEU A 160 16.67 12.92 11.79
C LEU A 160 17.62 12.08 12.62
N THR A 161 17.24 10.85 13.01
CA THR A 161 18.14 9.93 13.70
C THR A 161 19.27 9.46 12.80
N ASN A 162 18.95 9.06 11.55
CA ASN A 162 19.97 8.69 10.56
C ASN A 162 20.92 9.88 10.26
N ALA A 163 20.35 11.06 10.02
CA ALA A 163 21.15 12.27 9.78
C ALA A 163 22.02 12.64 10.99
N ALA A 164 21.56 12.41 12.24
CA ALA A 164 22.35 12.63 13.44
C ALA A 164 23.48 11.59 13.59
N LEU A 165 23.24 10.34 13.22
CA LEU A 165 24.27 9.30 13.16
C LEU A 165 25.35 9.63 12.13
N ALA A 166 24.96 10.20 10.99
CA ALA A 166 25.88 10.71 9.96
C ALA A 166 26.58 12.01 10.34
N GLY A 167 26.24 12.64 11.48
CA GLY A 167 26.81 13.92 11.91
C GLY A 167 26.34 15.12 11.10
N LEU A 168 25.26 14.98 10.32
CA LEU A 168 24.67 16.07 9.51
C LEU A 168 23.81 17.02 10.36
N VAL A 169 23.16 16.52 11.39
CA VAL A 169 22.35 17.32 12.32
C VAL A 169 22.69 16.98 13.77
N PRO A 170 22.51 17.92 14.71
CA PRO A 170 22.78 17.66 16.11
C PRO A 170 21.72 16.75 16.73
N TRP A 171 22.12 15.89 17.67
CA TRP A 171 21.20 15.04 18.43
C TRP A 171 20.09 15.82 19.18
N SER A 172 20.22 17.14 19.36
CA SER A 172 19.14 17.98 19.92
C SER A 172 17.90 18.00 19.04
N SER A 173 18.07 17.86 17.74
CA SER A 173 16.99 17.90 16.75
C SER A 173 16.14 16.61 16.73
N VAL A 174 16.69 15.49 17.22
CA VAL A 174 15.99 14.22 17.31
C VAL A 174 15.05 14.23 18.53
N ALA A 175 13.78 13.93 18.32
CA ALA A 175 12.82 13.82 19.41
C ALA A 175 13.15 12.65 20.35
N SER A 176 12.84 12.83 21.63
CA SER A 176 13.04 11.78 22.63
C SER A 176 11.83 10.86 22.68
N LEU A 177 11.97 9.66 22.13
CA LEU A 177 10.90 8.67 22.15
C LEU A 177 10.87 7.90 23.48
N PRO A 178 9.67 7.63 24.04
CA PRO A 178 9.52 6.98 25.34
C PRO A 178 9.60 5.46 25.24
N PHE A 179 10.78 4.90 25.00
CA PHE A 179 11.00 3.46 24.87
C PHE A 179 10.65 2.63 26.11
N GLU A 180 10.57 3.28 27.28
CA GLU A 180 10.07 2.71 28.52
C GLU A 180 8.65 2.16 28.41
N LEU A 181 7.83 2.70 27.49
CA LEU A 181 6.47 2.20 27.21
C LEU A 181 6.49 0.75 26.71
N ALA A 182 7.53 0.33 25.98
CA ALA A 182 7.65 -1.07 25.53
C ALA A 182 7.69 -2.10 26.69
N CYS A 183 7.93 -1.65 27.92
CA CYS A 183 7.94 -2.55 29.09
C CYS A 183 6.55 -2.99 29.57
N PHE A 184 5.48 -2.37 29.08
CA PHE A 184 4.12 -2.81 29.35
C PHE A 184 3.70 -3.89 28.35
N PRO A 185 2.90 -4.89 28.78
CA PRO A 185 2.46 -5.96 27.87
C PRO A 185 1.44 -5.42 26.84
N GLN A 186 1.35 -6.06 25.67
CA GLN A 186 0.37 -5.70 24.63
C GLN A 186 -1.08 -5.73 25.17
N ALA A 187 -1.41 -6.69 26.02
CA ALA A 187 -2.73 -6.77 26.68
C ALA A 187 -3.10 -5.50 27.46
N PHE A 188 -2.11 -4.79 28.05
CA PHE A 188 -2.34 -3.53 28.73
C PHE A 188 -2.81 -2.44 27.75
N TYR A 189 -2.15 -2.34 26.58
CA TYR A 189 -2.56 -1.40 25.54
C TYR A 189 -3.92 -1.76 24.94
N LYS A 190 -4.20 -3.04 24.76
CA LYS A 190 -5.52 -3.52 24.32
C LYS A 190 -6.62 -3.15 25.34
N PHE A 191 -6.35 -3.34 26.63
CA PHE A 191 -7.27 -2.92 27.72
C PHE A 191 -7.53 -1.41 27.72
N LEU A 192 -6.50 -0.59 27.49
CA LEU A 192 -6.63 0.87 27.37
C LEU A 192 -7.25 1.32 26.02
N LYS A 193 -7.56 0.39 25.11
CA LYS A 193 -8.02 0.66 23.74
C LYS A 193 -7.00 1.46 22.91
N LEU A 194 -5.71 1.21 23.15
CA LEU A 194 -4.57 1.84 22.48
C LEU A 194 -3.61 0.80 21.86
N PRO A 195 -4.09 -0.23 21.14
CA PRO A 195 -3.21 -1.22 20.52
C PRO A 195 -2.22 -0.61 19.52
N VAL A 196 -2.51 0.56 18.97
CA VAL A 196 -1.63 1.32 18.07
C VAL A 196 -0.22 1.54 18.64
N VAL A 197 -0.04 1.57 19.95
CA VAL A 197 1.28 1.68 20.60
C VAL A 197 2.15 0.48 20.27
N SER A 198 1.57 -0.73 20.14
CA SER A 198 2.32 -1.95 19.79
C SER A 198 3.01 -1.83 18.43
N TYR A 199 2.37 -1.21 17.45
CA TYR A 199 2.94 -0.99 16.11
C TYR A 199 4.15 -0.05 16.13
N ALA A 200 4.20 0.89 17.08
CA ALA A 200 5.30 1.83 17.21
C ALA A 200 6.50 1.29 18.02
N ILE A 201 6.37 0.18 18.75
CA ILE A 201 7.38 -0.33 19.68
C ILE A 201 8.77 -0.50 19.02
N PRO A 202 8.95 -1.06 17.82
CA PRO A 202 10.27 -1.22 17.23
C PRO A 202 11.02 0.11 17.09
N ALA A 203 10.36 1.12 16.52
CA ALA A 203 10.91 2.47 16.38
C ALA A 203 11.11 3.13 17.75
N LEU A 204 10.17 2.99 18.69
CA LEU A 204 10.29 3.53 20.03
C LEU A 204 11.53 3.00 20.75
N VAL A 205 11.77 1.69 20.68
CA VAL A 205 12.90 1.04 21.36
C VAL A 205 14.22 1.37 20.65
N GLY A 206 14.32 1.13 19.35
CA GLY A 206 15.54 1.38 18.58
C GLY A 206 15.98 2.84 18.70
N ILE A 207 15.19 3.74 18.16
CA ILE A 207 15.49 5.18 18.08
C ILE A 207 15.50 5.83 19.47
N GLY A 208 14.56 5.46 20.34
CA GLY A 208 14.48 5.99 21.69
C GLY A 208 15.73 5.67 22.52
N GLN A 209 16.27 4.44 22.39
CA GLN A 209 17.53 4.07 23.04
C GLN A 209 18.73 4.77 22.39
N ALA A 210 18.82 4.84 21.04
CA ALA A 210 19.90 5.59 20.39
C ALA A 210 19.95 7.03 20.91
N LYS A 211 18.80 7.72 20.91
CA LYS A 211 18.71 9.08 21.45
C LYS A 211 19.14 9.15 22.92
N TYR A 212 18.72 8.19 23.75
CA TYR A 212 19.10 8.15 25.17
C TYR A 212 20.59 7.96 25.37
N PHE A 213 21.26 7.11 24.58
CA PHE A 213 22.70 6.85 24.71
C PHE A 213 23.55 8.02 24.19
N HIS A 214 23.19 8.60 23.05
CA HIS A 214 23.94 9.73 22.46
C HIS A 214 23.67 11.06 23.17
N ARG A 215 22.46 11.25 23.73
CA ARG A 215 22.09 12.45 24.47
C ARG A 215 21.13 12.13 25.61
N LYS A 216 21.68 11.93 26.81
CA LYS A 216 20.89 11.64 28.01
C LYS A 216 19.93 12.79 28.36
N PRO A 217 18.72 12.49 28.83
CA PRO A 217 17.78 13.51 29.30
C PRO A 217 18.36 14.28 30.50
N TRP A 218 17.99 15.54 30.59
CA TRP A 218 18.42 16.38 31.73
C TRP A 218 17.76 15.94 33.04
N ASN A 219 16.50 15.51 33.03
CA ASN A 219 15.76 15.08 34.22
C ASN A 219 16.34 13.75 34.77
N PRO A 220 16.79 13.72 36.04
CA PRO A 220 17.42 12.54 36.64
C PRO A 220 16.45 11.37 36.83
N LEU A 221 15.17 11.65 37.10
CA LEU A 221 14.13 10.61 37.23
C LEU A 221 13.89 9.90 35.90
N THR A 222 13.74 10.66 34.82
CA THR A 222 13.63 10.09 33.48
C THR A 222 14.87 9.28 33.12
N ARG A 223 16.07 9.75 33.49
CA ARG A 223 17.33 9.02 33.27
C ARG A 223 17.34 7.70 34.03
N LEU A 224 16.90 7.69 35.29
CA LEU A 224 16.83 6.47 36.10
C LEU A 224 15.83 5.47 35.51
N ILE A 225 14.58 5.90 35.21
CA ILE A 225 13.56 5.04 34.62
C ILE A 225 14.07 4.41 33.33
N ARG A 226 14.65 5.20 32.42
CA ARG A 226 15.20 4.73 31.16
C ARG A 226 16.35 3.75 31.34
N SER A 227 17.25 4.01 32.28
CA SER A 227 18.36 3.09 32.57
C SER A 227 17.86 1.72 33.02
N LEU A 228 16.82 1.65 33.84
CA LEU A 228 16.21 0.41 34.33
C LEU A 228 15.44 -0.34 33.25
N THR A 229 14.92 0.37 32.24
CA THR A 229 14.07 -0.22 31.19
C THR A 229 14.81 -0.66 29.92
N VAL A 230 16.09 -0.24 29.73
CA VAL A 230 16.90 -0.60 28.56
C VAL A 230 16.89 -2.10 28.25
N LYS A 231 17.24 -2.94 29.26
CA LYS A 231 17.34 -4.39 29.05
C LYS A 231 15.98 -5.02 28.76
N LYS A 232 14.95 -4.61 29.47
CA LYS A 232 13.59 -5.17 29.30
C LYS A 232 12.98 -4.79 27.94
N SER A 233 13.15 -3.55 27.49
CA SER A 233 12.64 -3.13 26.18
C SER A 233 13.38 -3.81 25.01
N LEU A 234 14.67 -4.12 25.15
CA LEU A 234 15.40 -4.97 24.18
C LEU A 234 14.86 -6.41 24.13
N GLN A 235 14.51 -6.97 25.28
CA GLN A 235 13.88 -8.31 25.32
C GLN A 235 12.51 -8.30 24.62
N VAL A 236 11.74 -7.23 24.78
CA VAL A 236 10.47 -7.07 24.04
C VAL A 236 10.73 -6.98 22.55
N LEU A 237 11.67 -6.13 22.12
CA LEU A 237 12.03 -5.97 20.73
C LEU A 237 12.45 -7.30 20.08
N ASN A 238 13.26 -8.10 20.78
CA ASN A 238 13.69 -9.43 20.30
C ASN A 238 12.50 -10.40 20.13
N ARG A 239 11.51 -10.37 21.03
CA ARG A 239 10.33 -11.24 20.95
C ARG A 239 9.36 -10.82 19.86
N MET A 240 9.36 -9.54 19.50
CA MET A 240 8.49 -8.98 18.46
C MET A 240 9.10 -9.11 17.06
N GLN A 241 10.38 -9.48 16.94
CA GLN A 241 11.02 -9.60 15.65
C GLN A 241 10.46 -10.81 14.90
N PRO A 242 9.96 -10.63 13.66
CA PRO A 242 9.48 -11.73 12.83
C PRO A 242 10.58 -12.73 12.50
N ALA A 243 10.20 -13.94 12.06
CA ALA A 243 11.15 -14.99 11.67
C ALA A 243 12.01 -14.59 10.47
N SER A 244 11.48 -13.76 9.57
CA SER A 244 12.23 -13.12 8.46
C SER A 244 13.36 -12.22 8.96
N GLY A 245 13.25 -11.67 10.17
CA GLY A 245 14.14 -10.64 10.70
C GLY A 245 13.69 -9.21 10.40
N GLY A 246 12.76 -9.02 9.46
CA GLY A 246 12.27 -7.73 8.99
C GLY A 246 11.02 -7.26 9.73
N TYR A 247 11.08 -6.13 10.42
CA TYR A 247 9.90 -5.52 11.03
C TYR A 247 8.95 -4.99 9.96
N LEU A 248 7.71 -5.50 9.91
CA LEU A 248 6.72 -5.21 8.88
C LEU A 248 7.21 -5.54 7.46
N GLU A 249 8.14 -6.47 7.31
CA GLU A 249 8.86 -6.78 6.05
C GLU A 249 9.49 -5.53 5.39
N ALA A 250 9.48 -4.38 6.07
CA ALA A 250 9.91 -3.08 5.57
C ALA A 250 11.40 -2.84 5.80
N ILE A 251 12.13 -2.58 4.72
CA ILE A 251 13.57 -2.30 4.75
C ILE A 251 13.88 -1.06 5.59
N PRO A 252 13.19 0.09 5.47
CA PRO A 252 13.52 1.28 6.25
C PRO A 252 13.32 1.09 7.75
N LEU A 253 12.21 0.49 8.17
CA LEU A 253 11.95 0.30 9.61
C LEU A 253 13.00 -0.63 10.24
N THR A 254 13.29 -1.74 9.56
CA THR A 254 14.32 -2.69 9.98
C THR A 254 15.70 -2.04 10.06
N SER A 255 16.04 -1.24 9.05
CA SER A 255 17.28 -0.46 9.01
C SER A 255 17.37 0.53 10.17
N PHE A 256 16.32 1.32 10.44
CA PHE A 256 16.31 2.30 11.54
C PHE A 256 16.48 1.63 12.91
N VAL A 257 15.89 0.45 13.11
CA VAL A 257 16.07 -0.32 14.33
C VAL A 257 17.53 -0.81 14.44
N ALA A 258 18.04 -1.45 13.39
CA ALA A 258 19.39 -2.03 13.38
C ALA A 258 20.48 -0.96 13.57
N MET A 259 20.47 0.13 12.77
CA MET A 259 21.45 1.21 12.89
C MET A 259 21.43 1.87 14.28
N SER A 260 20.25 2.00 14.88
CA SER A 260 20.08 2.54 16.22
C SER A 260 20.76 1.63 17.26
N LEU A 261 20.57 0.31 17.17
CA LEU A 261 21.20 -0.65 18.07
C LEU A 261 22.72 -0.69 17.88
N ILE A 262 23.20 -0.73 16.64
CA ILE A 262 24.63 -0.71 16.30
C ILE A 262 25.30 0.52 16.92
N SER A 263 24.71 1.70 16.77
CA SER A 263 25.23 2.98 17.28
C SER A 263 25.37 3.03 18.81
N THR A 264 24.74 2.09 19.52
CA THR A 264 24.78 1.98 20.98
C THR A 264 25.64 0.79 21.47
N GLY A 265 26.48 0.24 20.61
CA GLY A 265 27.40 -0.87 20.92
C GLY A 265 26.74 -2.24 20.96
N ARG A 266 25.62 -2.42 20.21
CA ARG A 266 24.87 -3.68 20.14
C ARG A 266 24.88 -4.32 18.76
N ALA A 267 26.00 -4.18 18.04
CA ALA A 267 26.19 -4.82 16.74
C ALA A 267 26.04 -6.35 16.80
N ASP A 268 26.44 -6.98 17.92
CA ASP A 268 26.35 -8.43 18.14
C ASP A 268 25.02 -8.90 18.75
N HIS A 269 24.04 -8.01 18.95
CA HIS A 269 22.72 -8.39 19.50
C HIS A 269 21.91 -9.19 18.49
N GLY A 270 21.13 -10.20 18.94
CA GLY A 270 20.33 -11.07 18.08
C GLY A 270 19.41 -10.31 17.12
N VAL A 271 18.73 -9.27 17.61
CA VAL A 271 17.89 -8.39 16.78
C VAL A 271 18.68 -7.76 15.62
N THR A 272 19.89 -7.29 15.90
CA THR A 272 20.77 -6.68 14.88
C THR A 272 21.18 -7.70 13.84
N LYS A 273 21.61 -8.90 14.27
CA LYS A 273 22.02 -9.99 13.38
C LYS A 273 20.89 -10.42 12.45
N ASN A 274 19.69 -10.61 13.00
CA ASN A 274 18.52 -10.98 12.19
C ASN A 274 18.13 -9.87 11.22
N ALA A 275 18.15 -8.60 11.65
CA ALA A 275 17.86 -7.47 10.78
C ALA A 275 18.90 -7.32 9.65
N VAL A 276 20.19 -7.51 9.94
CA VAL A 276 21.24 -7.49 8.90
C VAL A 276 21.05 -8.63 7.91
N ARG A 277 20.74 -9.85 8.37
CA ARG A 277 20.42 -10.98 7.47
C ARG A 277 19.26 -10.63 6.56
N PHE A 278 18.15 -10.11 7.11
CA PHE A 278 17.00 -9.67 6.33
C PHE A 278 17.40 -8.65 5.23
N LEU A 279 18.25 -7.66 5.57
CA LEU A 279 18.73 -6.69 4.58
C LEU A 279 19.56 -7.35 3.47
N LEU A 280 20.35 -8.36 3.80
CA LEU A 280 21.16 -9.09 2.81
C LEU A 280 20.34 -10.04 1.96
N ASP A 281 19.29 -10.64 2.52
CA ASP A 281 18.37 -11.52 1.80
C ASP A 281 17.46 -10.75 0.83
N THR A 282 17.28 -9.45 1.05
CA THR A 282 16.40 -8.58 0.25
C THR A 282 17.14 -7.63 -0.69
N VAL A 283 18.49 -7.63 -0.69
CA VAL A 283 19.27 -6.82 -1.62
C VAL A 283 19.10 -7.33 -3.05
N ARG A 284 18.97 -6.41 -4.00
CA ARG A 284 18.90 -6.71 -5.42
C ARG A 284 20.27 -6.86 -6.05
N PRO A 285 20.35 -7.51 -7.21
CA PRO A 285 21.63 -7.71 -7.92
C PRO A 285 22.37 -6.40 -8.24
N ASP A 286 21.63 -5.30 -8.46
CA ASP A 286 22.17 -3.96 -8.73
C ASP A 286 22.65 -3.22 -7.47
N GLY A 287 22.50 -3.81 -6.29
CA GLY A 287 22.91 -3.23 -5.01
C GLY A 287 21.87 -2.32 -4.36
N SER A 288 20.64 -2.31 -4.86
CA SER A 288 19.52 -1.54 -4.33
C SER A 288 18.58 -2.37 -3.46
N TRP A 289 17.64 -1.71 -2.79
CA TRP A 289 16.58 -2.32 -2.00
C TRP A 289 15.20 -1.78 -2.38
N PRO A 290 14.15 -2.64 -2.37
CA PRO A 290 12.76 -2.20 -2.45
C PRO A 290 12.31 -1.57 -1.12
N ILE A 291 11.08 -1.03 -1.07
CA ILE A 291 10.52 -0.48 0.18
C ILE A 291 10.10 -1.59 1.16
N ASP A 292 9.60 -2.69 0.63
CA ASP A 292 9.11 -3.86 1.33
C ASP A 292 9.54 -5.12 0.56
N THR A 293 9.42 -6.30 1.14
CA THR A 293 9.85 -7.54 0.49
C THR A 293 8.99 -7.85 -0.73
N ASN A 294 7.68 -8.01 -0.54
CA ASN A 294 6.71 -8.23 -1.62
C ASN A 294 5.27 -7.93 -1.14
N LEU A 295 4.32 -7.96 -2.10
CA LEU A 295 2.89 -7.82 -1.84
C LEU A 295 2.12 -9.07 -2.32
N ALA A 296 2.64 -10.26 -2.06
CA ALA A 296 2.15 -11.51 -2.66
C ALA A 296 0.67 -11.77 -2.36
N THR A 297 0.22 -11.60 -1.11
CA THR A 297 -1.18 -11.81 -0.73
C THR A 297 -2.10 -10.79 -1.42
N TRP A 298 -1.69 -9.54 -1.45
CA TRP A 298 -2.42 -8.46 -2.11
C TRP A 298 -2.52 -8.67 -3.62
N ASN A 299 -1.38 -8.87 -4.30
CA ASN A 299 -1.31 -9.08 -5.74
C ASN A 299 -2.13 -10.30 -6.17
N THR A 300 -2.03 -11.41 -5.44
CA THR A 300 -2.78 -12.63 -5.74
C THR A 300 -4.28 -12.43 -5.57
N SER A 301 -4.71 -11.78 -4.50
CA SER A 301 -6.13 -11.45 -4.28
C SER A 301 -6.71 -10.57 -5.38
N LEU A 302 -5.95 -9.56 -5.82
CA LEU A 302 -6.32 -8.70 -6.94
C LEU A 302 -6.36 -9.48 -8.26
N ALA A 303 -5.37 -10.35 -8.52
CA ALA A 303 -5.29 -11.15 -9.75
C ALA A 303 -6.45 -12.15 -9.86
N ILE A 304 -6.84 -12.82 -8.77
CA ILE A 304 -8.02 -13.70 -8.74
C ILE A 304 -9.27 -12.93 -9.16
N LYS A 305 -9.51 -11.76 -8.58
CA LYS A 305 -10.67 -10.91 -8.92
C LYS A 305 -10.64 -10.44 -10.38
N ALA A 306 -9.46 -10.07 -10.89
CA ALA A 306 -9.29 -9.65 -12.27
C ALA A 306 -9.56 -10.79 -13.26
N LEU A 307 -9.18 -12.01 -12.93
CA LEU A 307 -9.43 -13.20 -13.73
C LEU A 307 -10.90 -13.64 -13.67
N ASP A 308 -11.55 -13.54 -12.50
CA ASP A 308 -13.00 -13.76 -12.36
C ASP A 308 -13.80 -12.82 -13.27
N ALA A 309 -13.45 -11.53 -13.32
CA ALA A 309 -14.06 -10.56 -14.23
C ALA A 309 -13.89 -10.93 -15.73
N ASN A 310 -12.91 -11.78 -16.07
CA ASN A 310 -12.68 -12.33 -17.40
C ASN A 310 -13.31 -13.73 -17.59
N SER A 311 -14.21 -14.14 -16.73
CA SER A 311 -14.84 -15.47 -16.75
C SER A 311 -13.84 -16.62 -16.73
N VAL A 312 -12.68 -16.42 -16.11
CA VAL A 312 -11.71 -17.49 -15.83
C VAL A 312 -12.20 -18.28 -14.63
N ASP A 313 -12.20 -19.59 -14.75
CA ASP A 313 -12.52 -20.50 -13.66
C ASP A 313 -11.41 -20.43 -12.58
N THR A 314 -11.62 -19.58 -11.59
CA THR A 314 -10.61 -19.26 -10.56
C THR A 314 -10.33 -20.40 -9.61
N ALA A 315 -11.24 -21.38 -9.46
CA ALA A 315 -10.99 -22.58 -8.67
C ALA A 315 -9.86 -23.44 -9.29
N LYS A 316 -9.76 -23.46 -10.63
CA LYS A 316 -8.68 -24.19 -11.35
C LYS A 316 -7.29 -23.56 -11.17
N LEU A 317 -7.20 -22.37 -10.61
CA LEU A 317 -5.90 -21.76 -10.31
C LEU A 317 -5.16 -22.47 -9.16
N GLY A 318 -5.85 -23.25 -8.32
CA GLY A 318 -5.27 -24.01 -7.22
C GLY A 318 -4.70 -23.11 -6.09
N LEU A 319 -5.32 -21.97 -5.84
CA LEU A 319 -4.84 -20.94 -4.91
C LEU A 319 -5.51 -20.99 -3.54
N THR A 320 -6.54 -21.82 -3.36
CA THR A 320 -7.33 -21.88 -2.12
C THR A 320 -6.45 -22.18 -0.90
N ASP A 321 -5.65 -23.22 -0.95
CA ASP A 321 -4.79 -23.64 0.17
C ASP A 321 -3.76 -22.56 0.52
N TRP A 322 -3.13 -21.98 -0.49
CA TRP A 322 -2.15 -20.93 -0.27
C TRP A 322 -2.79 -19.68 0.34
N LEU A 323 -3.92 -19.21 -0.19
CA LEU A 323 -4.59 -18.02 0.33
C LEU A 323 -5.10 -18.22 1.77
N LEU A 324 -5.59 -19.44 2.10
CA LEU A 324 -5.97 -19.81 3.46
C LEU A 324 -4.76 -19.90 4.40
N SER A 325 -3.59 -20.35 3.91
CA SER A 325 -2.36 -20.40 4.71
C SER A 325 -1.80 -19.01 5.05
N CYS A 326 -2.13 -17.97 4.27
CA CYS A 326 -1.76 -16.60 4.57
C CYS A 326 -2.61 -15.95 5.68
N GLN A 327 -3.72 -16.59 6.10
CA GLN A 327 -4.55 -16.06 7.19
C GLN A 327 -3.84 -16.16 8.54
N ASN A 328 -3.85 -15.08 9.32
CA ASN A 328 -3.36 -15.11 10.68
C ASN A 328 -4.32 -15.90 11.59
N THR A 329 -3.94 -17.08 12.01
CA THR A 329 -4.76 -17.99 12.84
C THR A 329 -4.47 -17.86 14.34
N GLU A 330 -3.41 -17.14 14.72
CA GLU A 330 -3.00 -16.88 16.09
C GLU A 330 -2.90 -15.36 16.35
N VAL A 331 -2.77 -14.99 17.64
CA VAL A 331 -2.49 -13.60 17.99
C VAL A 331 -1.14 -13.19 17.40
N HIS A 332 -1.13 -12.15 16.61
CA HIS A 332 0.08 -11.71 15.91
C HIS A 332 1.19 -11.30 16.90
N PRO A 333 2.37 -11.92 16.87
CA PRO A 333 3.40 -11.74 17.91
C PRO A 333 3.95 -10.34 17.96
N PHE A 334 4.04 -9.66 16.81
CA PHE A 334 4.56 -8.31 16.71
C PHE A 334 3.54 -7.25 17.20
N THR A 335 2.30 -7.33 16.73
CA THR A 335 1.32 -6.26 16.98
C THR A 335 0.30 -6.59 18.06
N GLY A 336 0.11 -7.87 18.38
CA GLY A 336 -0.97 -8.35 19.24
C GLY A 336 -2.35 -8.29 18.58
N ALA A 337 -2.40 -8.19 17.24
CA ALA A 337 -3.66 -8.26 16.49
C ALA A 337 -4.34 -9.61 16.73
N ASP A 338 -5.66 -9.59 16.81
CA ASP A 338 -6.46 -10.82 16.97
C ASP A 338 -6.35 -11.70 15.70
N PRO A 339 -6.54 -13.02 15.80
CA PRO A 339 -6.55 -13.89 14.64
C PRO A 339 -7.75 -13.63 13.73
N GLY A 340 -7.63 -14.00 12.46
CA GLY A 340 -8.69 -13.98 11.46
C GLY A 340 -8.39 -13.13 10.23
N GLY A 341 -7.52 -12.12 10.30
CA GLY A 341 -7.21 -11.23 9.16
C GLY A 341 -6.06 -11.74 8.29
N TRP A 342 -5.87 -11.07 7.14
CA TRP A 342 -4.75 -11.24 6.21
C TRP A 342 -3.93 -9.95 6.15
N GLY A 343 -2.63 -10.09 5.93
CA GLY A 343 -1.73 -8.99 5.58
C GLY A 343 -1.29 -9.05 4.12
N TRP A 344 -0.50 -8.06 3.68
CA TRP A 344 -0.10 -7.86 2.27
C TRP A 344 0.79 -8.95 1.68
N SER A 345 1.51 -9.68 2.53
CA SER A 345 2.47 -10.70 2.15
C SER A 345 2.21 -12.00 2.93
N ASP A 346 2.68 -13.11 2.41
CA ASP A 346 2.74 -14.42 3.05
C ASP A 346 3.89 -14.54 4.08
N LEU A 347 4.71 -13.50 4.21
CA LEU A 347 5.85 -13.47 5.11
C LEU A 347 5.46 -13.10 6.55
N SER A 348 6.27 -13.55 7.50
CA SER A 348 5.97 -13.47 8.94
C SER A 348 5.92 -12.06 9.55
N GLY A 349 6.42 -11.06 8.84
CA GLY A 349 6.41 -9.65 9.27
C GLY A 349 5.19 -8.87 8.79
N ALA A 350 4.44 -9.40 7.82
CA ALA A 350 3.18 -8.81 7.40
C ALA A 350 2.13 -8.91 8.52
N VAL A 351 1.30 -7.90 8.68
CA VAL A 351 0.29 -7.84 9.74
C VAL A 351 -1.10 -7.70 9.14
N PRO A 352 -2.14 -8.25 9.77
CA PRO A 352 -3.50 -8.17 9.25
C PRO A 352 -3.96 -6.71 9.16
N ASP A 353 -4.61 -6.36 8.06
CA ASP A 353 -5.11 -5.02 7.79
C ASP A 353 -6.46 -5.00 7.06
N CYS A 354 -7.05 -3.81 6.92
CA CYS A 354 -8.35 -3.61 6.28
C CYS A 354 -8.29 -3.33 4.77
N ASP A 355 -7.14 -3.55 4.12
CA ASP A 355 -7.03 -3.64 2.66
C ASP A 355 -6.93 -5.10 2.23
N ASP A 356 -6.00 -5.85 2.83
CA ASP A 356 -5.70 -7.23 2.47
C ASP A 356 -6.76 -8.21 2.96
N THR A 357 -7.27 -8.03 4.18
CA THR A 357 -8.33 -8.89 4.71
C THR A 357 -9.60 -8.87 3.84
N PRO A 358 -10.21 -7.72 3.50
CA PRO A 358 -11.35 -7.70 2.59
C PRO A 358 -10.98 -8.13 1.17
N GLY A 359 -9.73 -7.86 0.72
CA GLY A 359 -9.20 -8.33 -0.56
C GLY A 359 -9.19 -9.86 -0.67
N ALA A 360 -8.65 -10.55 0.33
CA ALA A 360 -8.62 -12.01 0.43
C ALA A 360 -10.04 -12.61 0.51
N ILE A 361 -10.94 -12.02 1.32
CA ILE A 361 -12.34 -12.44 1.44
C ILE A 361 -13.08 -12.34 0.10
N LEU A 362 -12.86 -11.28 -0.67
CA LEU A 362 -13.43 -11.12 -2.01
C LEU A 362 -12.83 -12.11 -3.01
N ALA A 363 -11.53 -12.43 -2.90
CA ALA A 363 -10.89 -13.45 -3.73
C ALA A 363 -11.46 -14.85 -3.43
N LEU A 364 -11.67 -15.19 -2.14
CA LEU A 364 -12.33 -16.43 -1.75
C LEU A 364 -13.77 -16.50 -2.28
N ASP A 365 -14.50 -15.37 -2.34
CA ASP A 365 -15.81 -15.31 -2.97
C ASP A 365 -15.76 -15.60 -4.47
N CYS A 366 -14.76 -15.08 -5.19
CA CYS A 366 -14.55 -15.43 -6.61
C CYS A 366 -14.29 -16.93 -6.80
N ILE A 367 -13.43 -17.53 -5.96
CA ILE A 367 -13.12 -18.96 -6.03
C ILE A 367 -14.36 -19.82 -5.80
N ARG A 368 -15.15 -19.56 -4.73
CA ARG A 368 -16.33 -20.37 -4.39
C ARG A 368 -17.47 -20.27 -5.41
N ARG A 369 -17.49 -19.19 -6.19
CA ARG A 369 -18.49 -19.00 -7.26
C ARG A 369 -18.07 -19.59 -8.60
N SER A 370 -16.83 -20.08 -8.70
CA SER A 370 -16.32 -20.71 -9.92
C SER A 370 -17.05 -21.99 -10.27
N GLU A 371 -17.18 -22.27 -11.56
CA GLU A 371 -17.90 -23.43 -12.10
C GLU A 371 -17.33 -24.77 -11.60
N SER A 372 -16.01 -24.89 -11.49
CA SER A 372 -15.34 -26.12 -11.05
C SER A 372 -15.03 -26.15 -9.55
N PHE A 373 -15.65 -25.28 -8.75
CA PHE A 373 -15.41 -25.24 -7.31
C PHE A 373 -15.88 -26.51 -6.62
N ASP A 374 -15.03 -27.12 -5.81
CA ASP A 374 -15.36 -28.29 -5.00
C ASP A 374 -16.18 -27.86 -3.79
N GLN A 375 -17.44 -28.29 -3.73
CA GLN A 375 -18.37 -27.94 -2.65
C GLN A 375 -17.93 -28.50 -1.29
N ASP A 376 -17.11 -29.54 -1.25
CA ASP A 376 -16.54 -30.08 0.00
C ASP A 376 -15.56 -29.11 0.66
N GLU A 377 -14.97 -28.16 -0.10
CA GLU A 377 -14.11 -27.10 0.41
C GLU A 377 -14.90 -25.90 1.00
N LEU A 378 -16.20 -25.78 0.72
CA LEU A 378 -17.00 -24.62 1.14
C LEU A 378 -16.98 -24.37 2.65
N PRO A 379 -17.10 -25.36 3.55
CA PRO A 379 -17.08 -25.11 5.00
C PRO A 379 -15.76 -24.47 5.46
N ARG A 380 -14.64 -24.88 4.87
CA ARG A 380 -13.30 -24.39 5.19
C ARG A 380 -13.11 -22.93 4.75
N ILE A 381 -13.50 -22.61 3.53
CA ILE A 381 -13.47 -21.23 3.00
C ILE A 381 -14.42 -20.33 3.81
N GLN A 382 -15.62 -20.82 4.11
CA GLN A 382 -16.62 -20.09 4.91
C GLN A 382 -16.09 -19.79 6.31
N GLN A 383 -15.46 -20.77 6.98
CA GLN A 383 -14.86 -20.58 8.31
C GLN A 383 -13.81 -19.46 8.27
N ALA A 384 -12.92 -19.48 7.28
CA ALA A 384 -11.87 -18.47 7.11
C ALA A 384 -12.46 -17.07 6.85
N ALA A 385 -13.43 -16.97 5.93
CA ALA A 385 -14.09 -15.71 5.62
C ALA A 385 -14.83 -15.13 6.84
N MET A 386 -15.55 -15.97 7.60
CA MET A 386 -16.24 -15.54 8.83
C MET A 386 -15.27 -15.08 9.91
N ALA A 387 -14.09 -15.70 10.03
CA ALA A 387 -13.04 -15.26 10.95
C ALA A 387 -12.52 -13.88 10.56
N GLY A 388 -12.24 -13.64 9.27
CA GLY A 388 -11.81 -12.35 8.75
C GLY A 388 -12.86 -11.26 8.91
N ILE A 389 -14.13 -11.57 8.63
CA ILE A 389 -15.23 -10.62 8.84
C ILE A 389 -15.37 -10.27 10.31
N ARG A 390 -15.30 -11.24 11.22
CA ARG A 390 -15.33 -10.97 12.66
C ARG A 390 -14.16 -10.08 13.08
N TRP A 391 -12.96 -10.32 12.53
CA TRP A 391 -11.79 -9.49 12.76
C TRP A 391 -12.04 -8.05 12.34
N MET A 392 -12.55 -7.81 11.12
CA MET A 392 -12.90 -6.47 10.63
C MET A 392 -13.97 -5.79 11.49
N LEU A 393 -15.04 -6.50 11.86
CA LEU A 393 -16.12 -5.94 12.69
C LEU A 393 -15.60 -5.48 14.06
N ASN A 394 -14.66 -6.19 14.66
CA ASN A 394 -14.03 -5.80 15.94
C ASN A 394 -13.12 -4.57 15.78
N LEU A 395 -12.68 -4.26 14.56
CA LEU A 395 -11.76 -3.18 14.27
C LEU A 395 -12.45 -1.84 13.99
N GLN A 396 -13.77 -1.84 13.65
CA GLN A 396 -14.50 -0.63 13.33
C GLN A 396 -14.32 0.45 14.38
N ASN A 397 -13.96 1.66 13.98
CA ASN A 397 -13.74 2.81 14.85
C ASN A 397 -15.06 3.41 15.37
N ARG A 398 -14.96 4.38 16.29
CA ARG A 398 -16.12 5.08 16.87
C ARG A 398 -16.82 6.01 15.89
N ASP A 399 -16.11 6.44 14.84
CA ASP A 399 -16.66 7.22 13.72
C ASP A 399 -17.35 6.35 12.66
N HIS A 400 -17.45 5.03 12.93
CA HIS A 400 -18.04 4.00 12.08
C HIS A 400 -17.28 3.69 10.78
N GLY A 401 -16.11 4.30 10.57
CA GLY A 401 -15.18 3.90 9.53
C GLY A 401 -14.23 2.77 9.99
N TRP A 402 -13.41 2.26 9.07
CA TRP A 402 -12.40 1.26 9.35
C TRP A 402 -11.00 1.83 9.22
N PRO A 403 -10.13 1.59 10.22
CA PRO A 403 -8.71 1.92 10.17
C PRO A 403 -7.94 0.85 9.40
N THR A 404 -6.67 1.11 9.11
CA THR A 404 -5.81 0.13 8.45
C THR A 404 -5.54 -1.07 9.34
N PHE A 405 -4.90 -0.88 10.48
CA PHE A 405 -4.37 -2.00 11.28
C PHE A 405 -5.02 -2.17 12.64
N CYS A 406 -5.41 -1.09 13.31
CA CYS A 406 -5.79 -1.17 14.71
C CYS A 406 -6.64 0.02 15.15
N ARG A 407 -7.27 -0.14 16.30
CA ARG A 407 -7.92 0.97 17.01
C ARG A 407 -6.89 1.73 17.86
N GLY A 408 -7.18 3.00 18.15
CA GLY A 408 -6.30 3.81 18.95
C GLY A 408 -6.87 5.20 19.20
N TRP A 409 -6.06 6.22 18.98
CA TRP A 409 -6.47 7.62 19.08
C TRP A 409 -7.31 8.11 17.89
N GLY A 410 -7.27 7.39 16.77
CA GLY A 410 -7.96 7.75 15.51
C GLY A 410 -7.30 8.93 14.76
N THR A 411 -6.03 9.19 15.02
CA THR A 411 -5.29 10.32 14.43
C THR A 411 -4.04 9.91 13.66
N LEU A 412 -3.55 8.70 13.92
CA LEU A 412 -2.39 8.15 13.23
C LEU A 412 -2.86 7.33 12.02
N PRO A 413 -2.01 7.14 11.01
CA PRO A 413 -2.37 6.34 9.83
C PRO A 413 -2.77 4.90 10.16
N PHE A 414 -2.19 4.33 11.20
CA PHE A 414 -2.46 2.95 11.62
C PHE A 414 -3.86 2.78 12.25
N ASP A 415 -4.40 3.83 12.86
CA ASP A 415 -5.63 3.79 13.67
C ASP A 415 -6.74 4.73 13.17
N ARG A 416 -6.44 5.56 12.16
CA ARG A 416 -7.41 6.48 11.55
C ARG A 416 -8.24 5.77 10.51
N SER A 417 -9.55 6.07 10.46
CA SER A 417 -10.45 5.53 9.44
C SER A 417 -10.14 6.10 8.05
N GLY A 418 -10.21 5.24 7.02
CA GLY A 418 -10.07 5.59 5.61
C GLY A 418 -11.38 5.37 4.84
N ALA A 419 -11.69 6.24 3.87
CA ALA A 419 -12.86 6.07 3.02
C ALA A 419 -12.72 4.85 2.10
N ASP A 420 -11.54 4.65 1.52
CA ASP A 420 -11.16 3.50 0.71
C ASP A 420 -11.25 2.18 1.49
N LEU A 421 -10.68 2.13 2.70
CA LEU A 421 -10.73 0.97 3.59
C LEU A 421 -12.17 0.62 3.99
N THR A 422 -12.94 1.64 4.40
CA THR A 422 -14.36 1.47 4.76
C THR A 422 -15.16 0.90 3.59
N ALA A 423 -14.95 1.43 2.39
CA ALA A 423 -15.60 0.94 1.18
C ALA A 423 -15.21 -0.51 0.86
N HIS A 424 -13.94 -0.87 1.05
CA HIS A 424 -13.45 -2.23 0.79
C HIS A 424 -14.07 -3.24 1.76
N VAL A 425 -14.13 -2.91 3.06
CA VAL A 425 -14.82 -3.75 4.07
C VAL A 425 -16.31 -3.91 3.73
N LEU A 426 -17.02 -2.82 3.38
CA LEU A 426 -18.44 -2.91 3.00
C LEU A 426 -18.66 -3.84 1.79
N ARG A 427 -17.76 -3.84 0.81
CA ARG A 427 -17.81 -4.79 -0.32
C ARG A 427 -17.64 -6.23 0.12
N ALA A 428 -16.70 -6.51 1.01
CA ALA A 428 -16.48 -7.86 1.56
C ALA A 428 -17.68 -8.33 2.37
N LEU A 429 -18.30 -7.48 3.20
CA LEU A 429 -19.54 -7.79 3.91
C LEU A 429 -20.67 -8.15 2.94
N LYS A 430 -20.78 -7.42 1.83
CA LYS A 430 -21.81 -7.70 0.81
C LYS A 430 -21.62 -9.03 0.11
N ALA A 431 -20.40 -9.38 -0.23
CA ALA A 431 -20.09 -10.65 -0.92
C ALA A 431 -20.51 -11.86 -0.09
N TRP A 432 -20.44 -11.77 1.24
CA TRP A 432 -20.77 -12.85 2.18
C TRP A 432 -22.08 -12.60 2.97
N GLU A 433 -22.91 -11.65 2.53
CA GLU A 433 -24.18 -11.32 3.21
C GLU A 433 -25.09 -12.54 3.43
N PRO A 434 -25.30 -13.44 2.46
CA PRO A 434 -26.14 -14.62 2.66
C PRO A 434 -25.66 -15.51 3.82
N GLU A 435 -24.36 -15.77 3.91
CA GLU A 435 -23.75 -16.60 4.96
C GLU A 435 -23.73 -15.89 6.31
N LEU A 436 -23.63 -14.56 6.31
CA LEU A 436 -23.72 -13.77 7.54
C LEU A 436 -25.11 -13.82 8.19
N LEU A 437 -26.15 -13.99 7.38
CA LEU A 437 -27.55 -13.99 7.81
C LEU A 437 -28.16 -15.38 7.98
N ALA A 438 -27.54 -16.44 7.45
CA ALA A 438 -28.06 -17.79 7.44
C ALA A 438 -27.39 -18.67 8.51
N GLY A 439 -28.06 -19.73 8.94
CA GLY A 439 -27.52 -20.77 9.80
C GLY A 439 -26.92 -20.26 11.10
N ASP A 440 -25.63 -20.48 11.30
CA ASP A 440 -24.80 -20.03 12.41
C ASP A 440 -23.99 -18.75 12.08
N GLY A 441 -24.39 -18.04 11.03
CA GLY A 441 -23.77 -16.79 10.59
C GLY A 441 -23.76 -15.71 11.68
N LEU A 442 -22.80 -14.78 11.60
CA LEU A 442 -22.53 -13.77 12.65
C LEU A 442 -23.75 -12.89 12.99
N PHE A 443 -24.69 -12.75 12.06
CA PHE A 443 -25.90 -11.95 12.21
C PHE A 443 -27.20 -12.75 12.02
N ALA A 444 -27.13 -14.09 12.02
CA ALA A 444 -28.31 -14.95 11.82
C ALA A 444 -29.40 -14.67 12.87
N SER A 445 -29.03 -14.44 14.12
CA SER A 445 -29.95 -14.08 15.21
C SER A 445 -30.29 -12.57 15.27
N ASN A 446 -29.56 -11.72 14.55
CA ASN A 446 -29.72 -10.28 14.57
C ASN A 446 -29.45 -9.64 13.18
N PRO A 447 -30.30 -9.89 12.16
CA PRO A 447 -30.10 -9.31 10.80
C PRO A 447 -30.05 -7.77 10.80
N LYS A 448 -30.79 -7.13 11.70
CA LYS A 448 -30.75 -5.66 11.88
C LYS A 448 -29.38 -5.16 12.34
N GLY A 449 -28.59 -6.01 12.99
CA GLY A 449 -27.23 -5.70 13.39
C GLY A 449 -26.31 -5.48 12.18
N LEU A 450 -26.39 -6.34 11.16
CA LEU A 450 -25.64 -6.17 9.91
C LEU A 450 -26.06 -4.88 9.21
N GLN A 451 -27.37 -4.66 9.05
CA GLN A 451 -27.88 -3.45 8.41
C GLN A 451 -27.38 -2.18 9.12
N LYS A 452 -27.39 -2.19 10.46
CA LYS A 452 -26.87 -1.07 11.24
C LYS A 452 -25.38 -0.81 10.96
N VAL A 453 -24.53 -1.84 10.98
CA VAL A 453 -23.09 -1.71 10.68
C VAL A 453 -22.88 -1.12 9.29
N VAL A 454 -23.64 -1.59 8.31
CA VAL A 454 -23.58 -1.13 6.92
C VAL A 454 -24.01 0.34 6.82
N ASP A 455 -25.16 0.71 7.41
CA ASP A 455 -25.67 2.08 7.34
C ASP A 455 -24.73 3.07 8.06
N GLU A 456 -24.16 2.68 9.18
CA GLU A 456 -23.15 3.47 9.91
C GLU A 456 -21.87 3.65 9.06
N GLY A 457 -21.41 2.60 8.34
CA GLY A 457 -20.28 2.69 7.41
C GLY A 457 -20.55 3.64 6.24
N PHE A 458 -21.74 3.56 5.62
CA PHE A 458 -22.13 4.52 4.58
C PHE A 458 -22.32 5.94 5.13
N GLY A 459 -22.79 6.09 6.37
CA GLY A 459 -22.83 7.38 7.06
C GLY A 459 -21.42 7.99 7.22
N TYR A 460 -20.42 7.17 7.57
CA TYR A 460 -19.03 7.60 7.58
C TYR A 460 -18.58 8.04 6.18
N LEU A 461 -18.80 7.23 5.13
CA LEU A 461 -18.43 7.59 3.75
C LEU A 461 -19.06 8.92 3.32
N ALA A 462 -20.34 9.12 3.61
CA ALA A 462 -21.03 10.38 3.31
C ALA A 462 -20.40 11.57 4.04
N SER A 463 -19.94 11.40 5.28
CA SER A 463 -19.28 12.45 6.06
C SER A 463 -17.87 12.80 5.57
N GLN A 464 -17.23 11.91 4.83
CA GLN A 464 -15.88 12.10 4.27
C GLN A 464 -15.89 12.67 2.85
N GLN A 465 -17.06 12.81 2.21
CA GLN A 465 -17.16 13.36 0.87
C GLN A 465 -16.70 14.82 0.84
N GLN A 466 -15.82 15.14 -0.11
CA GLN A 466 -15.37 16.51 -0.33
C GLN A 466 -16.48 17.38 -0.94
N ALA A 467 -16.32 18.70 -0.87
CA ALA A 467 -17.32 19.65 -1.38
C ALA A 467 -17.59 19.51 -2.88
N ASP A 468 -16.59 19.05 -3.65
CA ASP A 468 -16.70 18.79 -5.09
C ASP A 468 -17.34 17.44 -5.43
N GLY A 469 -17.57 16.58 -4.44
CA GLY A 469 -18.16 15.24 -4.60
C GLY A 469 -17.16 14.10 -4.60
N SER A 470 -15.85 14.37 -4.52
CA SER A 470 -14.79 13.35 -4.48
C SER A 470 -14.57 12.78 -3.08
N TRP A 471 -13.73 11.73 -2.99
CA TRP A 471 -13.15 11.21 -1.75
C TRP A 471 -11.66 11.00 -1.90
N PHE A 472 -10.94 11.18 -0.81
CA PHE A 472 -9.51 10.89 -0.72
C PHE A 472 -9.28 9.55 -0.04
N PRO A 473 -8.33 8.72 -0.57
CA PRO A 473 -7.92 7.50 0.10
C PRO A 473 -6.98 7.81 1.26
N LEU A 474 -6.77 6.83 2.15
CA LEU A 474 -5.83 6.99 3.25
C LEU A 474 -4.38 6.71 2.80
N TRP A 475 -4.16 5.69 1.96
CA TRP A 475 -2.83 5.21 1.61
C TRP A 475 -2.37 5.63 0.21
N PHE A 476 -3.23 5.55 -0.78
CA PHE A 476 -2.86 5.61 -2.19
C PHE A 476 -2.94 7.05 -2.73
N GLY A 477 -1.84 7.79 -2.62
CA GLY A 477 -1.71 9.13 -3.16
C GLY A 477 -1.34 9.17 -4.65
N ASN A 478 -1.23 10.38 -5.19
CA ASN A 478 -0.71 10.65 -6.51
C ASN A 478 0.27 11.83 -6.43
N GLN A 479 1.54 11.59 -6.72
CA GLN A 479 2.59 12.61 -6.59
C GLN A 479 2.42 13.79 -7.55
N ASP A 480 1.63 13.64 -8.62
CA ASP A 480 1.34 14.68 -9.58
C ASP A 480 0.16 15.58 -9.14
N HIS A 481 -0.58 15.22 -8.08
CA HIS A 481 -1.63 16.04 -7.49
C HIS A 481 -1.04 17.12 -6.57
N PRO A 482 -1.58 18.36 -6.53
CA PRO A 482 -1.00 19.46 -5.74
C PRO A 482 -0.80 19.18 -4.25
N GLN A 483 -1.70 18.39 -3.65
CA GLN A 483 -1.63 17.95 -2.25
C GLN A 483 -1.13 16.51 -2.09
N GLU A 484 -0.64 15.89 -3.18
CA GLU A 484 -0.21 14.49 -3.23
C GLU A 484 -1.36 13.48 -2.96
N GLU A 485 -2.61 13.92 -3.01
CA GLU A 485 -3.80 13.10 -2.81
C GLU A 485 -4.23 12.39 -4.11
N ASN A 486 -5.12 11.40 -4.01
CA ASN A 486 -5.61 10.66 -5.18
C ASN A 486 -7.15 10.58 -5.17
N PRO A 487 -7.84 11.65 -5.56
CA PRO A 487 -9.29 11.67 -5.55
C PRO A 487 -9.92 10.68 -6.55
N VAL A 488 -9.24 10.33 -7.65
CA VAL A 488 -9.73 9.31 -8.59
C VAL A 488 -9.79 7.94 -7.91
N TYR A 489 -8.71 7.55 -7.23
CA TYR A 489 -8.66 6.29 -6.49
C TYR A 489 -9.71 6.23 -5.39
N GLY A 490 -9.74 7.23 -4.51
CA GLY A 490 -10.67 7.27 -3.37
C GLY A 490 -12.13 7.25 -3.82
N THR A 491 -12.49 8.08 -4.80
CA THR A 491 -13.85 8.15 -5.33
C THR A 491 -14.28 6.82 -5.98
N SER A 492 -13.40 6.22 -6.76
CA SER A 492 -13.68 4.93 -7.42
C SER A 492 -13.92 3.82 -6.39
N LYS A 493 -13.07 3.69 -5.38
CA LYS A 493 -13.23 2.68 -4.33
C LYS A 493 -14.54 2.85 -3.55
N VAL A 494 -14.89 4.09 -3.21
CA VAL A 494 -16.15 4.38 -2.50
C VAL A 494 -17.36 4.05 -3.35
N LEU A 495 -17.40 4.51 -4.59
CA LEU A 495 -18.55 4.25 -5.48
C LEU A 495 -18.75 2.76 -5.76
N LEU A 496 -17.70 1.95 -5.84
CA LEU A 496 -17.82 0.49 -5.96
C LEU A 496 -18.54 -0.15 -4.75
N ALA A 497 -18.43 0.44 -3.54
CA ALA A 497 -19.22 -0.02 -2.40
C ALA A 497 -20.71 0.36 -2.57
N TYR A 498 -21.02 1.56 -3.07
CA TYR A 498 -22.39 1.97 -3.40
C TYR A 498 -23.00 1.07 -4.48
N VAL A 499 -22.23 0.65 -5.49
CA VAL A 499 -22.66 -0.35 -6.48
C VAL A 499 -23.02 -1.67 -5.82
N ALA A 500 -22.11 -2.21 -5.01
CA ALA A 500 -22.29 -3.51 -4.35
C ALA A 500 -23.58 -3.54 -3.50
N TRP A 501 -23.88 -2.49 -2.77
CA TRP A 501 -25.07 -2.37 -1.90
C TRP A 501 -26.30 -1.78 -2.61
N LYS A 502 -26.25 -1.56 -3.93
CA LYS A 502 -27.36 -0.99 -4.74
C LYS A 502 -27.84 0.37 -4.23
N ARG A 503 -26.90 1.23 -3.79
CA ARG A 503 -27.15 2.57 -3.22
C ARG A 503 -26.71 3.70 -4.17
N THR A 504 -26.56 3.43 -5.45
CA THR A 504 -26.04 4.36 -6.47
C THR A 504 -26.92 5.58 -6.72
N THR A 505 -28.20 5.51 -6.35
CA THR A 505 -29.16 6.62 -6.49
C THR A 505 -29.14 7.61 -5.31
N GLU A 506 -28.38 7.35 -4.27
CA GLU A 506 -28.21 8.31 -3.17
C GLU A 506 -27.45 9.55 -3.65
N ASP A 507 -27.87 10.73 -3.17
CA ASP A 507 -27.27 12.02 -3.58
C ASP A 507 -25.75 12.04 -3.46
N VAL A 508 -25.21 11.38 -2.42
CA VAL A 508 -23.79 11.24 -2.18
C VAL A 508 -23.11 10.50 -3.35
N ALA A 509 -23.66 9.35 -3.76
CA ALA A 509 -23.13 8.57 -4.89
C ALA A 509 -23.26 9.34 -6.21
N VAL A 510 -24.41 9.97 -6.45
CA VAL A 510 -24.68 10.77 -7.67
C VAL A 510 -23.65 11.91 -7.81
N ARG A 511 -23.32 12.62 -6.73
CA ARG A 511 -22.26 13.64 -6.77
C ARG A 511 -20.89 13.04 -7.11
N GLY A 512 -20.54 11.88 -6.52
CA GLY A 512 -19.31 11.17 -6.82
C GLY A 512 -19.21 10.75 -8.29
N TYR A 513 -20.27 10.19 -8.86
CA TYR A 513 -20.30 9.83 -10.27
C TYR A 513 -20.15 11.03 -11.20
N ARG A 514 -20.80 12.15 -10.90
CA ARG A 514 -20.65 13.40 -11.66
C ARG A 514 -19.21 13.90 -11.62
N TRP A 515 -18.60 13.87 -10.45
CA TRP A 515 -17.20 14.26 -10.28
C TRP A 515 -16.29 13.34 -11.10
N LEU A 516 -16.42 12.01 -10.95
CA LEU A 516 -15.57 11.03 -11.64
C LEU A 516 -15.70 11.12 -13.17
N ASN A 517 -16.92 11.32 -13.66
CA ASN A 517 -17.18 11.52 -15.09
C ASN A 517 -16.56 12.82 -15.62
N ALA A 518 -16.53 13.87 -14.82
CA ALA A 518 -15.92 15.16 -15.19
C ALA A 518 -14.38 15.18 -15.06
N ALA A 519 -13.81 14.27 -14.29
CA ALA A 519 -12.38 14.19 -14.01
C ALA A 519 -11.55 13.54 -15.13
N ILE A 520 -12.17 13.14 -16.24
CA ILE A 520 -11.46 12.59 -17.40
C ILE A 520 -10.51 13.63 -18.00
N ASN A 521 -9.29 13.24 -18.27
CA ASN A 521 -8.28 14.09 -18.89
C ASN A 521 -8.51 14.23 -20.40
N ILE A 522 -7.82 15.22 -21.00
CA ILE A 522 -7.95 15.53 -22.43
C ILE A 522 -7.49 14.38 -23.34
N ASP A 523 -6.56 13.54 -22.84
CA ASP A 523 -6.06 12.34 -23.53
C ASP A 523 -7.03 11.14 -23.49
N GLY A 524 -8.05 11.23 -22.68
CA GLY A 524 -9.10 10.21 -22.53
C GLY A 524 -8.94 9.28 -21.31
N GLY A 525 -7.87 9.39 -20.52
CA GLY A 525 -7.67 8.65 -19.29
C GLY A 525 -7.99 9.47 -18.04
N TRP A 526 -7.66 8.93 -16.86
CA TRP A 526 -7.76 9.60 -15.55
C TRP A 526 -6.42 9.65 -14.87
N GLY A 527 -6.23 10.67 -14.03
CA GLY A 527 -5.02 10.96 -13.27
C GLY A 527 -5.00 12.41 -12.82
N SER A 528 -3.85 12.93 -12.43
CA SER A 528 -3.71 14.32 -11.96
C SER A 528 -3.78 15.38 -13.05
N GLY A 529 -3.74 15.00 -14.33
CA GLY A 529 -3.75 15.91 -15.47
C GLY A 529 -2.42 16.63 -15.73
N VAL A 530 -2.25 17.09 -16.97
CA VAL A 530 -1.01 17.75 -17.45
C VAL A 530 -0.73 19.09 -16.75
N ALA A 531 -1.76 19.78 -16.26
CA ALA A 531 -1.62 21.11 -15.66
C ALA A 531 -0.82 21.11 -14.35
N HIS A 532 -0.87 20.02 -13.59
CA HIS A 532 -0.20 19.90 -12.29
C HIS A 532 1.27 19.49 -12.42
N GLN A 533 1.65 18.77 -13.48
CA GLN A 533 3.06 18.43 -13.77
C GLN A 533 3.95 19.67 -13.93
N LYS A 534 3.39 20.79 -14.40
CA LYS A 534 4.12 22.05 -14.58
C LYS A 534 4.38 22.79 -13.26
N LEU A 535 3.55 22.60 -12.25
CA LEU A 535 3.63 23.33 -10.99
C LEU A 535 4.69 22.76 -10.03
N ASN A 536 4.90 21.45 -10.03
CA ASN A 536 5.75 20.79 -9.04
C ASN A 536 7.19 20.55 -9.51
N SER A 537 7.46 20.41 -10.81
CA SER A 537 8.80 20.04 -11.29
C SER A 537 9.65 21.20 -11.78
N GLY A 538 9.07 22.38 -12.04
CA GLY A 538 9.80 23.50 -12.68
C GLY A 538 10.39 23.17 -14.06
N LYS A 539 10.39 21.92 -14.47
CA LYS A 539 10.86 21.39 -15.75
C LYS A 539 9.90 20.32 -16.26
N LEU A 540 9.59 20.42 -17.54
CA LEU A 540 8.98 19.37 -18.35
C LEU A 540 9.98 18.20 -18.47
N ASN A 541 10.07 17.35 -17.46
CA ASN A 541 10.81 16.11 -17.59
C ASN A 541 9.85 14.97 -17.87
N ASN A 542 9.98 14.51 -19.10
CA ASN A 542 9.50 13.25 -19.65
C ASN A 542 8.01 12.99 -19.48
N GLN A 543 7.21 13.52 -20.45
CA GLN A 543 6.06 12.83 -21.06
C GLN A 543 5.30 11.85 -20.15
N ARG A 544 5.05 12.20 -18.88
CA ARG A 544 3.96 11.57 -18.19
C ARG A 544 2.70 12.23 -18.74
N ASP A 545 1.99 11.46 -19.53
CA ASP A 545 0.60 11.79 -19.84
C ASP A 545 -0.07 11.98 -18.48
N GLY A 546 -0.91 13.00 -18.31
CA GLY A 546 -1.57 13.26 -17.02
C GLY A 546 -2.49 12.14 -16.54
N SER A 547 -2.57 11.03 -17.29
CA SER A 547 -3.36 9.83 -17.00
C SER A 547 -2.45 8.65 -16.68
N SER A 548 -2.83 7.87 -15.66
CA SER A 548 -2.19 6.61 -15.29
C SER A 548 -3.06 5.41 -15.67
N ILE A 549 -2.45 4.23 -15.78
CA ILE A 549 -3.18 2.98 -15.98
C ILE A 549 -4.04 2.69 -14.75
N GLU A 550 -3.48 2.82 -13.57
CA GLU A 550 -4.11 2.49 -12.29
C GLU A 550 -5.39 3.33 -12.06
N GLU A 551 -5.31 4.64 -12.25
CA GLU A 551 -6.44 5.54 -12.05
C GLU A 551 -7.48 5.41 -13.16
N THR A 552 -7.03 5.29 -14.41
CA THR A 552 -7.94 5.12 -15.55
C THR A 552 -8.76 3.84 -15.43
N THR A 553 -8.13 2.74 -15.07
CA THR A 553 -8.81 1.44 -14.94
C THR A 553 -9.82 1.43 -13.81
N LEU A 554 -9.50 2.03 -12.65
CA LEU A 554 -10.41 2.15 -11.51
C LEU A 554 -11.61 3.06 -11.83
N ALA A 555 -11.39 4.17 -12.51
CA ALA A 555 -12.47 5.05 -12.95
C ALA A 555 -13.42 4.33 -13.93
N LEU A 556 -12.86 3.64 -14.90
CA LEU A 556 -13.62 2.84 -15.87
C LEU A 556 -14.40 1.71 -15.20
N GLU A 557 -13.78 0.95 -14.27
CA GLU A 557 -14.45 -0.12 -13.51
C GLU A 557 -15.69 0.44 -12.80
N THR A 558 -15.54 1.59 -12.18
CA THR A 558 -16.62 2.24 -11.42
C THR A 558 -17.76 2.73 -12.33
N LEU A 559 -17.43 3.39 -13.43
CA LEU A 559 -18.44 3.91 -14.36
C LEU A 559 -19.18 2.79 -15.09
N LEU A 560 -18.48 1.73 -15.50
CA LEU A 560 -19.09 0.58 -16.19
C LEU A 560 -19.93 -0.30 -15.26
N GLN A 561 -19.62 -0.39 -13.97
CA GLN A 561 -20.43 -1.11 -13.00
C GLN A 561 -21.64 -0.32 -12.50
N SER A 562 -21.73 0.98 -12.82
CA SER A 562 -22.93 1.77 -12.51
C SER A 562 -24.15 1.18 -13.19
N PRO A 563 -25.32 1.06 -12.51
CA PRO A 563 -26.59 0.73 -13.16
C PRO A 563 -26.98 1.72 -14.26
N GLU A 564 -26.50 2.96 -14.16
CA GLU A 564 -26.77 4.06 -15.06
C GLU A 564 -25.61 4.32 -16.04
N PHE A 565 -24.80 3.29 -16.35
CA PHE A 565 -23.58 3.43 -17.15
C PHE A 565 -23.79 4.09 -18.52
N GLU A 566 -24.99 3.97 -19.11
CA GLU A 566 -25.33 4.61 -20.39
C GLU A 566 -25.19 6.13 -20.35
N GLN A 567 -25.38 6.76 -19.18
CA GLN A 567 -25.15 8.20 -19.01
C GLN A 567 -23.67 8.57 -19.15
N PHE A 568 -22.77 7.61 -18.94
CA PHE A 568 -21.33 7.77 -18.99
C PHE A 568 -20.70 7.18 -20.25
N ALA A 569 -21.51 6.69 -21.21
CA ALA A 569 -21.04 5.96 -22.39
C ALA A 569 -19.97 6.72 -23.17
N ALA A 570 -20.17 8.02 -23.43
CA ALA A 570 -19.18 8.83 -24.16
C ALA A 570 -17.84 8.95 -23.43
N THR A 571 -17.85 8.99 -22.10
CA THR A 571 -16.64 9.08 -21.27
C THR A 571 -15.96 7.73 -21.15
N THR A 572 -16.72 6.66 -20.93
CA THR A 572 -16.20 5.30 -20.86
C THR A 572 -15.61 4.84 -22.20
N ASP A 573 -16.22 5.20 -23.34
CA ASP A 573 -15.69 4.91 -24.67
C ASP A 573 -14.32 5.57 -24.89
N LYS A 574 -14.14 6.82 -24.48
CA LYS A 574 -12.83 7.50 -24.55
C LYS A 574 -11.78 6.78 -23.69
N GLY A 575 -12.15 6.45 -22.44
CA GLY A 575 -11.25 5.76 -21.53
C GLY A 575 -10.87 4.36 -22.02
N LEU A 576 -11.82 3.60 -22.53
CA LEU A 576 -11.54 2.28 -23.13
C LEU A 576 -10.66 2.40 -24.38
N ALA A 577 -10.90 3.40 -25.25
CA ALA A 577 -10.07 3.65 -26.42
C ALA A 577 -8.62 3.99 -26.01
N TRP A 578 -8.45 4.82 -24.98
CA TRP A 578 -7.15 5.15 -24.42
C TRP A 578 -6.45 3.90 -23.89
N LEU A 579 -7.12 3.09 -23.08
CA LEU A 579 -6.54 1.88 -22.47
C LEU A 579 -6.20 0.81 -23.53
N ILE A 580 -7.10 0.56 -24.50
CA ILE A 580 -6.84 -0.40 -25.58
C ILE A 580 -5.62 0.03 -26.40
N ASN A 581 -5.47 1.32 -26.70
CA ASN A 581 -4.28 1.82 -27.36
C ASN A 581 -3.01 1.53 -26.55
N ARG A 582 -3.06 1.67 -25.21
CA ARG A 582 -1.95 1.31 -24.33
C ARG A 582 -1.62 -0.19 -24.40
N VAL A 583 -2.64 -1.06 -24.49
CA VAL A 583 -2.44 -2.51 -24.65
C VAL A 583 -1.84 -2.83 -26.02
N GLU A 584 -2.31 -2.20 -27.09
CA GLU A 584 -1.80 -2.40 -28.46
C GLU A 584 -0.34 -1.98 -28.61
N THR A 585 0.09 -0.95 -27.86
CA THR A 585 1.45 -0.38 -27.88
C THR A 585 2.35 -0.89 -26.75
N ASP A 586 1.94 -1.91 -26.00
CA ASP A 586 2.62 -2.48 -24.83
C ASP A 586 2.89 -1.49 -23.67
N ARG A 587 2.23 -0.34 -23.66
CA ARG A 587 2.33 0.68 -22.61
C ARG A 587 1.38 0.47 -21.43
N TYR A 588 0.57 -0.56 -21.45
CA TYR A 588 -0.33 -0.93 -20.33
C TYR A 588 0.41 -1.55 -19.14
N LEU A 589 1.72 -1.71 -19.25
CA LEU A 589 2.62 -2.14 -18.16
C LEU A 589 3.35 -0.97 -17.52
N ASP A 590 3.13 0.26 -18.00
CA ASP A 590 3.74 1.47 -17.45
C ASP A 590 3.18 1.72 -16.04
N CYS A 591 4.02 1.58 -15.02
CA CYS A 591 3.65 1.80 -13.63
C CYS A 591 3.66 3.29 -13.28
N SER A 592 2.79 3.69 -12.37
CA SER A 592 2.80 5.03 -11.77
C SER A 592 3.13 4.95 -10.29
N PRO A 593 3.94 5.88 -9.74
CA PRO A 593 4.16 5.93 -8.31
C PRO A 593 2.86 6.17 -7.55
N ILE A 594 2.63 5.34 -6.55
CA ILE A 594 1.49 5.39 -5.65
C ILE A 594 1.97 5.89 -4.29
N GLY A 595 1.22 6.77 -3.67
CA GLY A 595 1.52 7.22 -2.32
C GLY A 595 1.30 6.10 -1.33
N PHE A 596 2.23 6.00 -0.41
CA PHE A 596 2.16 5.13 0.74
C PHE A 596 2.23 6.00 1.98
N TYR A 597 1.39 5.76 2.94
CA TYR A 597 1.40 6.50 4.18
C TYR A 597 1.15 8.03 3.99
N PHE A 598 -0.10 8.41 3.68
CA PHE A 598 -0.49 9.80 3.42
C PHE A 598 0.28 10.47 2.28
N ALA A 599 0.61 9.72 1.25
CA ALA A 599 1.35 10.24 0.10
C ALA A 599 2.71 10.89 0.45
N LYS A 600 3.36 10.45 1.52
CA LYS A 600 4.68 10.95 1.92
C LYS A 600 5.81 9.96 1.64
N LEU A 601 5.48 8.75 1.21
CA LEU A 601 6.37 7.68 0.83
C LEU A 601 5.84 7.03 -0.44
N TRP A 602 6.62 7.02 -1.52
CA TRP A 602 6.20 6.58 -2.84
C TRP A 602 6.76 5.21 -3.19
N TYR A 603 5.94 4.40 -3.83
CA TYR A 603 6.34 3.13 -4.42
C TYR A 603 5.54 2.88 -5.71
N HIS A 604 5.92 1.88 -6.49
CA HIS A 604 5.09 1.28 -7.52
C HIS A 604 5.29 -0.23 -7.52
N GLU A 605 4.25 -0.93 -7.92
CA GLU A 605 4.21 -2.39 -8.04
C GLU A 605 4.03 -2.77 -9.51
N ARG A 606 4.90 -3.63 -10.02
CA ARG A 606 4.95 -3.99 -11.44
C ARG A 606 3.67 -4.64 -11.96
N LEU A 607 2.93 -5.37 -11.12
CA LEU A 607 1.71 -6.06 -11.51
C LEU A 607 0.46 -5.18 -11.45
N TYR A 608 0.45 -4.05 -10.75
CA TYR A 608 -0.74 -3.22 -10.61
C TYR A 608 -1.36 -2.81 -11.96
N PRO A 609 -0.63 -2.18 -12.88
CA PRO A 609 -1.20 -1.78 -14.16
C PRO A 609 -1.71 -2.98 -14.98
N LEU A 610 -1.02 -4.13 -14.92
CA LEU A 610 -1.45 -5.33 -15.60
C LEU A 610 -2.74 -5.92 -15.00
N ILE A 611 -2.79 -6.10 -13.69
CA ILE A 611 -3.96 -6.67 -12.98
C ILE A 611 -5.19 -5.80 -13.20
N PHE A 612 -5.05 -4.49 -13.05
CA PHE A 612 -6.16 -3.55 -13.21
C PHE A 612 -6.63 -3.48 -14.67
N THR A 613 -5.71 -3.55 -15.64
CA THR A 613 -6.06 -3.66 -17.07
C THR A 613 -6.86 -4.92 -17.35
N VAL A 614 -6.44 -6.07 -16.80
CA VAL A 614 -7.18 -7.34 -16.97
C VAL A 614 -8.57 -7.23 -16.37
N SER A 615 -8.70 -6.71 -15.15
CA SER A 615 -10.01 -6.54 -14.48
C SER A 615 -10.98 -5.75 -15.32
N ILE A 616 -10.56 -4.58 -15.80
CA ILE A 616 -11.50 -3.68 -16.51
C ILE A 616 -11.84 -4.16 -17.91
N LEU A 617 -10.90 -4.78 -18.65
CA LEU A 617 -11.21 -5.29 -19.98
C LEU A 617 -12.21 -6.47 -19.93
N GLY A 618 -12.12 -7.31 -18.90
CA GLY A 618 -13.12 -8.35 -18.63
C GLY A 618 -14.50 -7.77 -18.30
N THR A 619 -14.56 -6.80 -17.39
CA THR A 619 -15.81 -6.10 -17.04
C THR A 619 -16.44 -5.43 -18.26
N ALA A 620 -15.65 -4.80 -19.13
CA ALA A 620 -16.15 -4.16 -20.34
C ALA A 620 -16.73 -5.17 -21.35
N LEU A 621 -16.07 -6.33 -21.52
CA LEU A 621 -16.59 -7.40 -22.39
C LEU A 621 -17.93 -7.94 -21.92
N SER A 622 -18.09 -8.18 -20.62
CA SER A 622 -19.35 -8.66 -20.04
C SER A 622 -20.48 -7.66 -20.29
N ARG A 623 -20.25 -6.36 -20.05
CA ARG A 623 -21.25 -5.31 -20.24
C ARG A 623 -21.72 -5.15 -21.69
N ILE A 624 -20.80 -5.21 -22.66
CA ILE A 624 -21.15 -5.11 -24.09
C ILE A 624 -21.92 -6.36 -24.55
N SER A 625 -21.67 -7.52 -23.96
CA SER A 625 -22.43 -8.75 -24.26
C SER A 625 -23.86 -8.68 -23.75
N ASP A 626 -24.07 -8.16 -22.54
CA ASP A 626 -25.40 -8.02 -21.93
C ASP A 626 -26.28 -7.00 -22.69
N SER A 627 -25.70 -5.91 -23.19
CA SER A 627 -26.42 -4.91 -23.98
C SER A 627 -26.86 -5.45 -25.36
N ALA A 628 -26.07 -6.31 -26.00
CA ALA A 628 -26.41 -6.95 -27.27
C ALA A 628 -27.50 -8.00 -27.10
N GLY A 629 -27.51 -8.79 -26.02
CA GLY A 629 -28.53 -9.79 -25.71
C GLY A 629 -29.91 -9.19 -25.44
N ASN A 630 -29.99 -8.01 -24.82
CA ASN A 630 -31.24 -7.30 -24.54
C ASN A 630 -31.88 -6.67 -25.80
N THR A 631 -31.09 -6.33 -26.81
CA THR A 631 -31.59 -5.82 -28.08
C THR A 631 -32.23 -6.91 -28.93
N ASP A 632 -31.74 -8.15 -28.87
CA ASP A 632 -32.32 -9.28 -29.61
C ASP A 632 -33.64 -9.77 -28.99
N GLN A 633 -33.78 -9.79 -27.67
CA GLN A 633 -35.03 -10.14 -27.00
C GLN A 633 -36.16 -9.12 -27.23
N ASN A 634 -35.84 -7.83 -27.35
CA ASN A 634 -36.84 -6.80 -27.68
C ASN A 634 -37.25 -6.79 -29.17
N SER A 635 -36.39 -7.31 -30.07
CA SER A 635 -36.75 -7.44 -31.49
C SER A 635 -37.72 -8.59 -31.78
N ASP A 636 -37.69 -9.64 -30.96
CA ASP A 636 -38.62 -10.79 -31.13
C ASP A 636 -40.01 -10.55 -30.52
N ILE A 637 -40.13 -9.65 -29.54
CA ILE A 637 -41.44 -9.26 -28.97
C ILE A 637 -42.25 -8.41 -29.97
N HIS A 638 -41.62 -7.69 -30.88
CA HIS A 638 -42.29 -6.90 -31.90
C HIS A 638 -42.65 -7.67 -33.20
N LYS A 639 -42.13 -8.89 -33.40
CA LYS A 639 -42.49 -9.75 -34.55
C LYS A 639 -43.69 -10.68 -34.32
N GLY A 640 -44.23 -10.72 -33.10
CA GLY A 640 -45.37 -11.58 -32.74
C GLY A 640 -46.75 -10.90 -32.76
N LEU A 641 -46.87 -9.67 -33.24
CA LEU A 641 -48.12 -8.92 -33.34
C LEU A 641 -48.36 -8.39 -34.77
N HIS A 642 -48.53 -9.31 -35.72
CA HIS A 642 -49.20 -9.04 -36.99
C HIS A 642 -50.02 -10.25 -37.42
#